data_6fc93d245de55db3fa257c4eba0c1e9d
#
_entry.id   6fc93d245de55db3fa257c4eba0c1e9d
#
_cell.length_a   1.000
_cell.length_b   1.000
_cell.length_c   1.000
_cell.angle_alpha   90.00
_cell.angle_beta   90.00
_cell.angle_gamma   90.00
#
_symmetry.space_group_name_H-M   'P 1'
#
loop_
_entity.id
_entity.type
_entity.pdbx_description
1 polymer ?
#
loop_
_entity_poly.entity_id
_entity_poly.type
_entity_poly.pdbx_seq_one_letter_code
_entity_poly.pdbx_strand_id
1 'polypeptide(L)'
;MSRPNPNRPSLTLSARLNQISAYQWILLSQLLIVAFHVKNLPIWLSVYAFFIIIFQLQPLRRWLPNALYRPRSLQLIQYTGFIASLVGLYLTYRTAFGLDVGIAFLLLCAVSKLLELHTRRDGYVVLSLSLFVLAGLLLINQDLMTTLQVAIGTMVVLFAMIAQNDDGTGRYRTLGLLVGQAIPLTIILFLFFPRLPPLWSVHLSGAQAKTGMSDSMSPGDFANISQSTELAFRVEFGNQQPSQQNLYWRGLVFSDFDGTTWRANPRISLWTPDQPIADWLLPTSKLSKRFTLAVIPDYRVILEQTGQNWLFGLDYPITNQKGIGLTSDFTLRYWDTVNQRFTYQVHWLDDAPINLALSTQQRQVNLALPAGGNPQSRQFAQRLYHQAGDDPIAYTNAISQWMRSQQFRYTLSPPTLGSNRIDDFLFATRAGFCEHYASSFTYLMRAAGVPARVVAGYQGGQLGRDGKSWEVRQMDAHAWSEIWVQGRGWVRVDPTGFVAPNRVEQGMDTVTQDAGAKMFGEGVAGQISYQQFQMLQQARRLFDQASYYWQRDVVGYDQDRQRSSLFKWLNIQSVYQQVMVMFVTLVSVLALLGLWLWWRRRRVWDRHDWIMVQLSNRLAKKDQTLARQDSEGVLAWLTRLEPKVTDKAAIQALAALYRQIRYQQPTDNKQPIRQLDKLAKTISLKKH
;
A
#
# COMPACT_ATOMS: atom_id res chain seq x y z
N MET A 1 -6.76 -22.19 -47.19
CA MET A 1 -6.04 -22.21 -45.91
C MET A 1 -4.56 -22.40 -46.15
N SER A 2 -3.78 -21.30 -46.16
CA SER A 2 -2.31 -21.35 -46.38
C SER A 2 -1.63 -21.66 -45.04
N ARG A 3 -0.77 -22.70 -45.04
CA ARG A 3 0.02 -23.10 -43.85
C ARG A 3 0.94 -21.96 -43.40
N PRO A 4 1.10 -21.72 -42.10
CA PRO A 4 2.02 -20.67 -41.61
C PRO A 4 3.46 -21.07 -41.92
N ASN A 5 4.21 -20.12 -42.45
CA ASN A 5 5.64 -20.27 -42.77
C ASN A 5 6.46 -20.35 -41.46
N PRO A 6 7.20 -21.44 -41.18
CA PRO A 6 7.93 -21.65 -39.92
C PRO A 6 9.16 -20.75 -39.72
N ASN A 7 9.55 -19.96 -40.73
CA ASN A 7 10.79 -19.13 -40.69
C ASN A 7 10.55 -17.64 -40.46
N ARG A 8 9.42 -17.21 -39.84
CA ARG A 8 9.32 -15.82 -39.37
C ARG A 8 10.10 -15.66 -38.06
N PRO A 9 11.15 -14.82 -38.00
CA PRO A 9 11.83 -14.55 -36.76
C PRO A 9 10.82 -14.02 -35.72
N SER A 10 10.84 -14.57 -34.52
CA SER A 10 10.01 -14.09 -33.42
C SER A 10 10.38 -12.63 -33.14
N LEU A 11 9.47 -11.72 -33.45
CA LEU A 11 9.65 -10.31 -33.13
C LEU A 11 9.96 -10.17 -31.64
N THR A 12 11.03 -9.45 -31.31
CA THR A 12 11.34 -9.09 -29.92
C THR A 12 10.15 -8.33 -29.29
N LEU A 13 10.01 -8.40 -27.98
CA LEU A 13 8.91 -7.73 -27.25
C LEU A 13 8.84 -6.23 -27.60
N SER A 14 9.97 -5.56 -27.72
CA SER A 14 10.08 -4.16 -28.13
C SER A 14 9.55 -3.91 -29.56
N ALA A 15 9.81 -4.83 -30.50
CA ALA A 15 9.30 -4.70 -31.87
C ALA A 15 7.78 -4.89 -31.94
N ARG A 16 7.20 -5.79 -31.11
CA ARG A 16 5.74 -5.96 -31.02
C ARG A 16 5.06 -4.74 -30.38
N LEU A 17 5.65 -4.17 -29.34
CA LEU A 17 5.10 -2.98 -28.68
C LEU A 17 5.17 -1.71 -29.56
N ASN A 18 6.16 -1.61 -30.46
CA ASN A 18 6.23 -0.53 -31.44
C ASN A 18 5.15 -0.58 -32.54
N GLN A 19 4.49 -1.73 -32.73
CA GLN A 19 3.38 -1.87 -33.68
C GLN A 19 2.04 -1.36 -33.09
N ILE A 20 1.98 -1.13 -31.77
CA ILE A 20 0.78 -0.58 -31.11
C ILE A 20 0.61 0.88 -31.49
N SER A 21 -0.56 1.24 -32.02
CA SER A 21 -0.88 2.62 -32.39
C SER A 21 -0.97 3.56 -31.18
N ALA A 22 -0.75 4.85 -31.38
CA ALA A 22 -0.91 5.87 -30.33
C ALA A 22 -2.31 5.80 -29.71
N TYR A 23 -3.34 5.56 -30.48
CA TYR A 23 -4.71 5.37 -30.04
C TYR A 23 -4.87 4.20 -29.07
N GLN A 24 -4.28 3.05 -29.39
CA GLN A 24 -4.33 1.87 -28.52
C GLN A 24 -3.61 2.11 -27.18
N TRP A 25 -2.53 2.89 -27.18
CA TRP A 25 -1.83 3.27 -25.95
C TRP A 25 -2.70 4.18 -25.06
N ILE A 26 -3.50 5.09 -25.65
CA ILE A 26 -4.48 5.88 -24.90
C ILE A 26 -5.52 4.96 -24.25
N LEU A 27 -6.12 4.03 -25.01
CA LEU A 27 -7.11 3.10 -24.46
C LEU A 27 -6.52 2.21 -23.35
N LEU A 28 -5.30 1.72 -23.53
CA LEU A 28 -4.60 0.92 -22.53
C LEU A 28 -4.36 1.72 -21.24
N SER A 29 -3.95 2.98 -21.37
CA SER A 29 -3.77 3.86 -20.21
C SER A 29 -5.07 4.08 -19.44
N GLN A 30 -6.19 4.28 -20.14
CA GLN A 30 -7.49 4.45 -19.49
C GLN A 30 -7.97 3.16 -18.82
N LEU A 31 -7.80 2.02 -19.46
CA LEU A 31 -8.14 0.72 -18.87
C LEU A 31 -7.36 0.48 -17.57
N LEU A 32 -6.07 0.77 -17.58
CA LEU A 32 -5.20 0.61 -16.41
C LEU A 32 -5.62 1.56 -15.26
N ILE A 33 -5.93 2.81 -15.58
CA ILE A 33 -6.36 3.81 -14.59
C ILE A 33 -7.69 3.40 -13.96
N VAL A 34 -8.66 2.96 -14.77
CA VAL A 34 -9.95 2.45 -14.25
C VAL A 34 -9.72 1.24 -13.34
N ALA A 35 -8.84 0.29 -13.75
CA ALA A 35 -8.51 -0.87 -12.95
C ALA A 35 -7.89 -0.50 -11.58
N PHE A 36 -7.03 0.51 -11.53
CA PHE A 36 -6.44 0.98 -10.27
C PHE A 36 -7.46 1.65 -9.35
N HIS A 37 -8.51 2.24 -9.89
CA HIS A 37 -9.55 2.93 -9.12
C HIS A 37 -10.77 2.07 -8.77
N VAL A 38 -10.88 0.84 -9.29
CA VAL A 38 -12.06 -0.05 -9.10
C VAL A 38 -12.49 -0.18 -7.64
N LYS A 39 -11.53 -0.22 -6.70
CA LYS A 39 -11.83 -0.33 -5.26
C LYS A 39 -12.38 0.96 -4.63
N ASN A 40 -12.09 2.11 -5.24
CA ASN A 40 -12.39 3.43 -4.69
C ASN A 40 -13.58 4.10 -5.41
N LEU A 41 -14.08 3.49 -6.48
CA LEU A 41 -15.17 4.02 -7.30
C LEU A 41 -16.46 3.22 -7.11
N PRO A 42 -17.61 3.84 -7.27
CA PRO A 42 -18.87 3.12 -7.41
C PRO A 42 -18.80 2.11 -8.56
N ILE A 43 -19.30 0.89 -8.32
CA ILE A 43 -19.24 -0.21 -9.31
C ILE A 43 -19.83 0.22 -10.65
N TRP A 44 -20.97 0.93 -10.64
CA TRP A 44 -21.64 1.41 -11.86
C TRP A 44 -20.75 2.34 -12.70
N LEU A 45 -19.92 3.19 -12.08
CA LEU A 45 -18.99 4.09 -12.78
C LEU A 45 -17.84 3.31 -13.43
N SER A 46 -17.32 2.30 -12.73
CA SER A 46 -16.29 1.39 -13.28
C SER A 46 -16.83 0.61 -14.49
N VAL A 47 -18.06 0.12 -14.40
CA VAL A 47 -18.77 -0.56 -15.50
C VAL A 47 -18.99 0.40 -16.67
N TYR A 48 -19.47 1.61 -16.42
CA TYR A 48 -19.64 2.63 -17.44
C TYR A 48 -18.32 2.95 -18.16
N ALA A 49 -17.24 3.18 -17.40
CA ALA A 49 -15.91 3.45 -17.94
C ALA A 49 -15.40 2.28 -18.81
N PHE A 50 -15.58 1.06 -18.35
CA PHE A 50 -15.19 -0.14 -19.09
C PHE A 50 -15.98 -0.27 -20.41
N PHE A 51 -17.29 -0.03 -20.39
CA PHE A 51 -18.10 -0.04 -21.61
C PHE A 51 -17.64 1.01 -22.64
N ILE A 52 -17.34 2.23 -22.22
CA ILE A 52 -16.83 3.29 -23.12
C ILE A 52 -15.48 2.86 -23.73
N ILE A 53 -14.57 2.31 -22.95
CA ILE A 53 -13.26 1.85 -23.44
C ILE A 53 -13.44 0.71 -24.45
N ILE A 54 -14.29 -0.29 -24.15
CA ILE A 54 -14.57 -1.41 -25.06
C ILE A 54 -15.25 -0.91 -26.34
N PHE A 55 -16.21 0.01 -26.22
CA PHE A 55 -16.89 0.59 -27.38
C PHE A 55 -15.91 1.25 -28.36
N GLN A 56 -14.79 1.75 -27.88
CA GLN A 56 -13.72 2.34 -28.69
C GLN A 56 -12.74 1.32 -29.29
N LEU A 57 -12.80 0.04 -28.93
CA LEU A 57 -11.92 -0.97 -29.52
C LEU A 57 -12.28 -1.23 -31.00
N GLN A 58 -11.29 -1.14 -31.89
CA GLN A 58 -11.46 -1.34 -33.32
C GLN A 58 -12.11 -2.69 -33.72
N PRO A 59 -11.81 -3.84 -33.07
CA PRO A 59 -12.49 -5.11 -33.39
C PRO A 59 -14.01 -5.05 -33.20
N LEU A 60 -14.47 -4.44 -32.11
CA LEU A 60 -15.90 -4.31 -31.80
C LEU A 60 -16.61 -3.37 -32.77
N ARG A 61 -15.93 -2.33 -33.25
CA ARG A 61 -16.43 -1.38 -34.23
C ARG A 61 -16.88 -2.05 -35.54
N ARG A 62 -16.32 -3.21 -35.88
CA ARG A 62 -16.71 -3.98 -37.08
C ARG A 62 -18.03 -4.74 -36.92
N TRP A 63 -18.45 -5.00 -35.68
CA TRP A 63 -19.65 -5.78 -35.36
C TRP A 63 -20.86 -4.89 -35.04
N LEU A 64 -20.64 -3.63 -34.69
CA LEU A 64 -21.69 -2.70 -34.32
C LEU A 64 -22.18 -1.92 -35.52
N PRO A 65 -23.49 -1.54 -35.55
CA PRO A 65 -24.08 -0.75 -36.65
C PRO A 65 -23.33 0.56 -36.85
N ASN A 66 -22.99 0.90 -38.10
CA ASN A 66 -22.31 2.15 -38.46
C ASN A 66 -23.08 3.40 -38.01
N ALA A 67 -24.40 3.31 -37.81
CA ALA A 67 -25.23 4.38 -37.30
C ALA A 67 -24.80 4.88 -35.91
N LEU A 68 -24.31 3.99 -35.04
CA LEU A 68 -23.84 4.33 -33.68
C LEU A 68 -22.57 5.19 -33.69
N TYR A 69 -21.75 5.08 -34.75
CA TYR A 69 -20.49 5.82 -34.88
C TYR A 69 -20.63 7.14 -35.66
N ARG A 70 -21.86 7.53 -36.02
CA ARG A 70 -22.10 8.85 -36.61
C ARG A 70 -21.82 9.94 -35.57
N PRO A 71 -21.24 11.09 -35.95
CA PRO A 71 -20.90 12.15 -35.00
C PRO A 71 -22.04 12.58 -34.09
N ARG A 72 -23.25 12.72 -34.65
CA ARG A 72 -24.45 13.07 -33.85
C ARG A 72 -24.87 12.00 -32.84
N SER A 73 -24.75 10.71 -33.21
CA SER A 73 -25.10 9.61 -32.31
C SER A 73 -24.07 9.50 -31.17
N LEU A 74 -22.79 9.66 -31.46
CA LEU A 74 -21.73 9.69 -30.45
C LEU A 74 -21.90 10.85 -29.47
N GLN A 75 -22.21 12.05 -29.98
CA GLN A 75 -22.49 13.22 -29.14
C GLN A 75 -23.73 12.98 -28.25
N LEU A 76 -24.80 12.39 -28.78
CA LEU A 76 -26.00 12.07 -27.98
C LEU A 76 -25.64 11.06 -26.86
N ILE A 77 -24.94 9.96 -27.18
CA ILE A 77 -24.50 8.96 -26.20
C ILE A 77 -23.63 9.62 -25.14
N GLN A 78 -22.73 10.50 -25.53
CA GLN A 78 -21.85 11.19 -24.62
C GLN A 78 -22.61 12.12 -23.68
N TYR A 79 -23.43 13.01 -24.19
CA TYR A 79 -24.17 13.97 -23.36
C TYR A 79 -25.16 13.27 -22.43
N THR A 80 -25.94 12.32 -22.94
CA THR A 80 -26.91 11.57 -22.12
C THR A 80 -26.19 10.71 -21.08
N GLY A 81 -25.11 9.99 -21.45
CA GLY A 81 -24.29 9.18 -20.54
C GLY A 81 -23.59 10.03 -19.49
N PHE A 82 -23.05 11.20 -19.86
CA PHE A 82 -22.39 12.13 -18.94
C PHE A 82 -23.38 12.71 -17.92
N ILE A 83 -24.54 13.21 -18.38
CA ILE A 83 -25.59 13.77 -17.50
C ILE A 83 -26.12 12.68 -16.55
N ALA A 84 -26.45 11.50 -17.08
CA ALA A 84 -26.87 10.37 -16.26
C ALA A 84 -25.84 9.98 -15.21
N SER A 85 -24.56 10.00 -15.57
CA SER A 85 -23.45 9.71 -14.65
C SER A 85 -23.26 10.80 -13.59
N LEU A 86 -23.47 12.07 -13.91
CA LEU A 86 -23.48 13.16 -12.92
C LEU A 86 -24.60 12.98 -11.90
N VAL A 87 -25.79 12.65 -12.36
CA VAL A 87 -26.92 12.32 -11.46
C VAL A 87 -26.57 11.10 -10.61
N GLY A 88 -26.00 10.06 -11.21
CA GLY A 88 -25.51 8.87 -10.51
C GLY A 88 -24.49 9.17 -9.42
N LEU A 89 -23.51 10.05 -9.68
CA LEU A 89 -22.54 10.51 -8.68
C LEU A 89 -23.23 11.22 -7.52
N TYR A 90 -24.15 12.14 -7.81
CA TYR A 90 -24.88 12.86 -6.76
C TYR A 90 -25.74 11.92 -5.91
N LEU A 91 -26.43 10.96 -6.51
CA LEU A 91 -27.24 9.98 -5.79
C LEU A 91 -26.40 9.03 -4.94
N THR A 92 -25.19 8.68 -5.40
CA THR A 92 -24.29 7.77 -4.69
C THR A 92 -23.63 8.44 -3.49
N TYR A 93 -23.07 9.62 -3.69
CA TYR A 93 -22.28 10.30 -2.65
C TYR A 93 -23.14 11.26 -1.81
N ARG A 94 -24.31 11.64 -2.27
CA ARG A 94 -25.24 12.63 -1.65
C ARG A 94 -24.58 13.97 -1.30
N THR A 95 -23.45 14.27 -1.91
CA THR A 95 -22.68 15.50 -1.77
C THR A 95 -22.08 15.88 -3.12
N ALA A 96 -21.93 17.18 -3.36
CA ALA A 96 -21.24 17.70 -4.55
C ALA A 96 -19.74 17.96 -4.29
N PHE A 97 -19.30 17.89 -3.04
CA PHE A 97 -17.94 18.22 -2.63
C PHE A 97 -17.32 17.05 -1.88
N GLY A 98 -16.04 16.81 -2.13
CA GLY A 98 -15.26 15.75 -1.49
C GLY A 98 -14.20 15.19 -2.42
N LEU A 99 -13.17 14.57 -1.84
CA LEU A 99 -12.06 14.01 -2.62
C LEU A 99 -12.53 12.90 -3.54
N ASP A 100 -13.34 11.97 -3.02
CA ASP A 100 -13.83 10.81 -3.77
C ASP A 100 -14.73 11.23 -4.94
N VAL A 101 -15.61 12.22 -4.69
CA VAL A 101 -16.48 12.80 -5.73
C VAL A 101 -15.64 13.50 -6.79
N GLY A 102 -14.62 14.27 -6.37
CA GLY A 102 -13.72 14.97 -7.30
C GLY A 102 -12.94 14.02 -8.21
N ILE A 103 -12.40 12.94 -7.67
CA ILE A 103 -11.67 11.92 -8.44
C ILE A 103 -12.63 11.19 -9.38
N ALA A 104 -13.80 10.78 -8.90
CA ALA A 104 -14.83 10.12 -9.72
C ALA A 104 -15.29 11.02 -10.87
N PHE A 105 -15.48 12.32 -10.61
CA PHE A 105 -15.81 13.31 -11.63
C PHE A 105 -14.68 13.50 -12.66
N LEU A 106 -13.43 13.61 -12.23
CA LEU A 106 -12.28 13.72 -13.15
C LEU A 106 -12.16 12.47 -14.05
N LEU A 107 -12.36 11.28 -13.47
CA LEU A 107 -12.37 10.04 -14.24
C LEU A 107 -13.52 10.02 -15.24
N LEU A 108 -14.74 10.42 -14.82
CA LEU A 108 -15.87 10.54 -15.70
C LEU A 108 -15.58 11.48 -16.89
N CYS A 109 -14.95 12.63 -16.62
CA CYS A 109 -14.53 13.57 -17.67
C CYS A 109 -13.53 12.94 -18.65
N ALA A 110 -12.50 12.24 -18.13
CA ALA A 110 -11.48 11.59 -18.94
C ALA A 110 -12.08 10.50 -19.84
N VAL A 111 -12.92 9.64 -19.26
CA VAL A 111 -13.58 8.53 -19.99
C VAL A 111 -14.60 9.05 -21.01
N SER A 112 -15.42 10.02 -20.65
CA SER A 112 -16.40 10.61 -21.58
C SER A 112 -15.71 11.29 -22.77
N LYS A 113 -14.56 11.92 -22.55
CA LYS A 113 -13.76 12.54 -23.59
C LYS A 113 -13.19 11.54 -24.61
N LEU A 114 -13.10 10.24 -24.27
CA LEU A 114 -12.71 9.19 -25.24
C LEU A 114 -13.65 9.10 -26.43
N LEU A 115 -14.93 9.43 -26.26
CA LEU A 115 -15.90 9.42 -27.37
C LEU A 115 -15.64 10.53 -28.40
N GLU A 116 -14.94 11.59 -28.00
CA GLU A 116 -14.54 12.73 -28.83
C GLU A 116 -13.10 12.64 -29.35
N LEU A 117 -12.46 11.48 -29.27
CA LEU A 117 -11.04 11.33 -29.61
C LEU A 117 -10.83 11.36 -31.13
N HIS A 118 -10.75 12.56 -31.71
CA HIS A 118 -10.56 12.77 -33.16
C HIS A 118 -9.21 13.42 -33.50
N THR A 119 -8.65 14.22 -32.59
CA THR A 119 -7.43 14.98 -32.81
C THR A 119 -6.35 14.61 -31.81
N ARG A 120 -5.07 14.91 -32.12
CA ARG A 120 -3.97 14.76 -31.16
C ARG A 120 -4.20 15.60 -29.90
N ARG A 121 -4.85 16.76 -30.03
CA ARG A 121 -5.20 17.63 -28.89
C ARG A 121 -6.14 16.92 -27.93
N ASP A 122 -7.16 16.21 -28.42
CA ASP A 122 -8.10 15.46 -27.58
C ASP A 122 -7.36 14.37 -26.79
N GLY A 123 -6.42 13.65 -27.45
CA GLY A 123 -5.57 12.68 -26.80
C GLY A 123 -4.75 13.26 -25.65
N TYR A 124 -4.13 14.42 -25.82
CA TYR A 124 -3.40 15.11 -24.76
C TYR A 124 -4.30 15.54 -23.61
N VAL A 125 -5.53 16.02 -23.89
CA VAL A 125 -6.49 16.38 -22.83
C VAL A 125 -6.84 15.15 -21.99
N VAL A 126 -7.19 14.02 -22.62
CA VAL A 126 -7.47 12.77 -21.89
C VAL A 126 -6.29 12.34 -21.04
N LEU A 127 -5.09 12.31 -21.61
CA LEU A 127 -3.87 11.89 -20.91
C LEU A 127 -3.48 12.85 -19.77
N SER A 128 -3.72 14.15 -19.93
CA SER A 128 -3.50 15.14 -18.86
C SER A 128 -4.49 14.94 -17.71
N LEU A 129 -5.79 14.76 -17.99
CA LEU A 129 -6.78 14.41 -16.98
C LEU A 129 -6.41 13.12 -16.25
N SER A 130 -5.86 12.14 -16.98
CA SER A 130 -5.40 10.88 -16.41
C SER A 130 -4.31 11.05 -15.36
N LEU A 131 -3.37 12.00 -15.55
CA LEU A 131 -2.35 12.30 -14.54
C LEU A 131 -2.96 12.87 -13.25
N PHE A 132 -3.99 13.72 -13.36
CA PHE A 132 -4.70 14.22 -12.18
C PHE A 132 -5.47 13.11 -11.47
N VAL A 133 -6.12 12.21 -12.21
CA VAL A 133 -6.81 11.05 -11.63
C VAL A 133 -5.82 10.14 -10.90
N LEU A 134 -4.65 9.85 -11.51
CA LEU A 134 -3.58 9.08 -10.85
C LEU A 134 -3.04 9.76 -9.59
N ALA A 135 -2.85 11.08 -9.62
CA ALA A 135 -2.44 11.83 -8.43
C ALA A 135 -3.50 11.73 -7.31
N GLY A 136 -4.77 11.67 -7.66
CA GLY A 136 -5.88 11.46 -6.72
C GLY A 136 -5.75 10.17 -5.90
N LEU A 137 -5.21 9.08 -6.48
CA LEU A 137 -4.95 7.85 -5.72
C LEU A 137 -4.02 8.06 -4.54
N LEU A 138 -2.97 8.88 -4.69
CA LEU A 138 -2.03 9.18 -3.60
C LEU A 138 -2.66 10.04 -2.50
N LEU A 139 -3.72 10.80 -2.83
CA LEU A 139 -4.48 11.54 -1.82
C LEU A 139 -5.40 10.62 -1.01
N ILE A 140 -5.88 9.53 -1.61
CA ILE A 140 -6.72 8.53 -0.92
C ILE A 140 -5.85 7.60 -0.07
N ASN A 141 -4.77 7.05 -0.65
CA ASN A 141 -3.91 6.10 0.02
C ASN A 141 -2.45 6.26 -0.41
N GLN A 142 -1.53 6.27 0.55
CA GLN A 142 -0.09 6.47 0.34
C GLN A 142 0.72 5.19 0.60
N ASP A 143 0.09 4.02 0.47
CA ASP A 143 0.81 2.75 0.60
C ASP A 143 1.77 2.48 -0.57
N LEU A 144 2.68 1.53 -0.39
CA LEU A 144 3.66 1.15 -1.39
C LEU A 144 2.99 0.66 -2.70
N MET A 145 1.89 -0.11 -2.57
CA MET A 145 1.19 -0.66 -3.74
C MET A 145 0.54 0.45 -4.56
N THR A 146 -0.14 1.39 -3.91
CA THR A 146 -0.75 2.55 -4.57
C THR A 146 0.31 3.40 -5.26
N THR A 147 1.46 3.62 -4.62
CA THR A 147 2.57 4.36 -5.22
C THR A 147 3.14 3.66 -6.46
N LEU A 148 3.30 2.33 -6.41
CA LEU A 148 3.71 1.55 -7.58
C LEU A 148 2.67 1.62 -8.71
N GLN A 149 1.38 1.54 -8.39
CA GLN A 149 0.29 1.70 -9.37
C GLN A 149 0.35 3.08 -10.05
N VAL A 150 0.52 4.14 -9.26
CA VAL A 150 0.64 5.51 -9.80
C VAL A 150 1.91 5.65 -10.64
N ALA A 151 3.04 5.10 -10.22
CA ALA A 151 4.28 5.13 -10.99
C ALA A 151 4.13 4.41 -12.34
N ILE A 152 3.56 3.20 -12.34
CA ILE A 152 3.29 2.42 -13.57
C ILE A 152 2.28 3.17 -14.45
N GLY A 153 1.17 3.65 -13.89
CA GLY A 153 0.16 4.42 -14.62
C GLY A 153 0.74 5.66 -15.27
N THR A 154 1.55 6.42 -14.53
CA THR A 154 2.25 7.61 -15.04
C THR A 154 3.20 7.26 -16.19
N MET A 155 3.99 6.17 -16.08
CA MET A 155 4.86 5.72 -17.17
C MET A 155 4.06 5.36 -18.42
N VAL A 156 2.93 4.67 -18.28
CA VAL A 156 2.08 4.31 -19.43
C VAL A 156 1.44 5.55 -20.06
N VAL A 157 0.98 6.52 -19.25
CA VAL A 157 0.43 7.79 -19.74
C VAL A 157 1.49 8.60 -20.47
N LEU A 158 2.70 8.74 -19.92
CA LEU A 158 3.82 9.42 -20.59
C LEU A 158 4.22 8.74 -21.89
N PHE A 159 4.24 7.40 -21.90
CA PHE A 159 4.50 6.64 -23.12
C PHE A 159 3.42 6.88 -24.19
N ALA A 160 2.15 6.92 -23.79
CA ALA A 160 1.03 7.24 -24.68
C ALA A 160 1.15 8.68 -25.23
N MET A 161 1.61 9.65 -24.42
CA MET A 161 1.89 11.02 -24.89
C MET A 161 3.02 11.06 -25.92
N ILE A 162 4.11 10.33 -25.68
CA ILE A 162 5.25 10.23 -26.62
C ILE A 162 4.78 9.58 -27.92
N ALA A 163 3.98 8.51 -27.83
CA ALA A 163 3.50 7.77 -28.98
C ALA A 163 2.64 8.62 -29.93
N GLN A 164 2.06 9.73 -29.49
CA GLN A 164 1.31 10.64 -30.36
C GLN A 164 2.21 11.51 -31.27
N ASN A 165 3.49 11.69 -30.94
CA ASN A 165 4.40 12.56 -31.66
C ASN A 165 5.50 11.82 -32.44
N ASP A 166 5.75 10.53 -32.12
CA ASP A 166 6.89 9.80 -32.66
C ASP A 166 6.43 8.57 -33.45
N ASP A 167 7.02 8.36 -34.64
CA ASP A 167 6.71 7.27 -35.56
C ASP A 167 7.37 5.92 -35.15
N GLY A 168 7.88 5.79 -33.94
CA GLY A 168 8.20 4.48 -33.33
C GLY A 168 9.65 4.21 -32.96
N THR A 169 10.66 4.91 -33.49
CA THR A 169 12.07 4.49 -33.33
C THR A 169 12.78 5.04 -32.07
N GLY A 170 12.20 5.99 -31.36
CA GLY A 170 12.82 6.66 -30.21
C GLY A 170 12.05 6.63 -28.89
N ARG A 171 10.83 6.08 -28.87
CA ARG A 171 9.87 6.21 -27.74
C ARG A 171 10.45 5.77 -26.39
N TYR A 172 11.08 4.59 -26.33
CA TYR A 172 11.66 4.07 -25.08
C TYR A 172 12.83 4.89 -24.59
N ARG A 173 13.65 5.40 -25.53
CA ARG A 173 14.79 6.26 -25.17
C ARG A 173 14.30 7.59 -24.62
N THR A 174 13.26 8.17 -25.21
CA THR A 174 12.66 9.43 -24.75
C THR A 174 12.04 9.23 -23.37
N LEU A 175 11.26 8.16 -23.15
CA LEU A 175 10.70 7.84 -21.83
C LEU A 175 11.81 7.63 -20.79
N GLY A 176 12.84 6.84 -21.12
CA GLY A 176 13.98 6.59 -20.22
C GLY A 176 14.72 7.86 -19.84
N LEU A 177 14.89 8.80 -20.77
CA LEU A 177 15.49 10.10 -20.49
C LEU A 177 14.61 10.97 -19.59
N LEU A 178 13.30 11.02 -19.83
CA LEU A 178 12.35 11.78 -18.99
C LEU A 178 12.33 11.23 -17.56
N VAL A 179 12.19 9.90 -17.40
CA VAL A 179 12.20 9.25 -16.08
C VAL A 179 13.55 9.44 -15.39
N GLY A 180 14.66 9.25 -16.13
CA GLY A 180 16.01 9.43 -15.60
C GLY A 180 16.31 10.86 -15.11
N GLN A 181 15.69 11.87 -15.74
CA GLN A 181 15.77 13.27 -15.29
C GLN A 181 14.83 13.57 -14.13
N ALA A 182 13.67 12.92 -14.07
CA ALA A 182 12.70 13.13 -13.00
C ALA A 182 13.18 12.57 -11.65
N ILE A 183 13.91 11.44 -11.64
CA ILE A 183 14.37 10.79 -10.40
C ILE A 183 15.23 11.71 -9.52
N PRO A 184 16.33 12.33 -10.01
CA PRO A 184 17.12 13.24 -9.18
C PRO A 184 16.31 14.42 -8.64
N LEU A 185 15.45 15.00 -9.49
CA LEU A 185 14.58 16.10 -9.10
C LEU A 185 13.60 15.67 -7.99
N THR A 186 12.98 14.50 -8.13
CA THR A 186 12.08 13.95 -7.10
C THR A 186 12.80 13.73 -5.78
N ILE A 187 14.02 13.18 -5.80
CA ILE A 187 14.83 12.97 -4.59
C ILE A 187 15.14 14.30 -3.91
N ILE A 188 15.55 15.33 -4.66
CA ILE A 188 15.86 16.65 -4.11
C ILE A 188 14.62 17.26 -3.48
N LEU A 189 13.49 17.26 -4.19
CA LEU A 189 12.24 17.79 -3.66
C LEU A 189 11.79 17.01 -2.43
N PHE A 190 11.90 15.69 -2.44
CA PHE A 190 11.51 14.86 -1.30
C PHE A 190 12.32 15.17 -0.03
N LEU A 191 13.65 15.32 -0.18
CA LEU A 191 14.55 15.54 0.95
C LEU A 191 14.50 16.98 1.50
N PHE A 192 14.38 17.97 0.64
CA PHE A 192 14.55 19.37 1.01
C PHE A 192 13.26 20.19 1.01
N PHE A 193 12.16 19.70 0.42
CA PHE A 193 10.91 20.44 0.44
C PHE A 193 10.38 20.56 1.87
N PRO A 194 10.07 21.78 2.38
CA PRO A 194 9.57 21.95 3.74
C PRO A 194 8.27 21.16 4.00
N ARG A 195 8.27 20.32 5.01
CA ARG A 195 7.07 19.57 5.43
C ARG A 195 6.21 20.48 6.29
N LEU A 196 5.16 21.03 5.68
CA LEU A 196 4.16 21.82 6.40
C LEU A 196 3.17 20.87 7.07
N PRO A 197 2.70 21.19 8.29
CA PRO A 197 1.59 20.46 8.89
C PRO A 197 0.35 20.56 7.97
N PRO A 198 -0.53 19.56 7.96
CA PRO A 198 -1.72 19.59 7.13
C PRO A 198 -2.58 20.80 7.49
N LEU A 199 -2.85 21.66 6.49
CA LEU A 199 -3.66 22.88 6.65
C LEU A 199 -5.15 22.56 6.80
N TRP A 200 -5.57 21.36 6.43
CA TRP A 200 -6.92 20.85 6.55
C TRP A 200 -6.90 19.32 6.72
N SER A 201 -7.84 18.80 7.50
CA SER A 201 -8.13 17.38 7.57
C SER A 201 -9.27 17.07 6.60
N VAL A 202 -9.00 16.26 5.58
CA VAL A 202 -10.05 15.74 4.71
C VAL A 202 -10.62 14.49 5.37
N HIS A 203 -11.87 14.55 5.82
CA HIS A 203 -12.57 13.35 6.30
C HIS A 203 -12.89 12.47 5.10
N LEU A 204 -12.19 11.36 4.99
CA LEU A 204 -12.41 10.36 3.93
C LEU A 204 -13.54 9.44 4.39
N SER A 205 -14.78 9.80 4.05
CA SER A 205 -15.94 8.93 4.29
C SER A 205 -16.02 7.92 3.15
N GLY A 206 -15.82 6.63 3.43
CA GLY A 206 -16.22 5.61 2.45
C GLY A 206 -15.30 4.42 2.16
N ALA A 207 -14.20 4.22 2.89
CA ALA A 207 -13.47 2.96 2.76
C ALA A 207 -14.30 1.83 3.38
N GLN A 208 -14.71 0.85 2.58
CA GLN A 208 -15.26 -0.41 3.10
C GLN A 208 -14.23 -1.01 4.05
N ALA A 209 -14.65 -1.20 5.31
CA ALA A 209 -13.83 -1.81 6.33
C ALA A 209 -13.30 -3.16 5.84
N LYS A 210 -11.97 -3.30 5.78
CA LYS A 210 -11.36 -4.61 5.63
C LYS A 210 -11.66 -5.37 6.91
N THR A 211 -12.31 -6.52 6.77
CA THR A 211 -12.73 -7.39 7.87
C THR A 211 -11.54 -7.85 8.69
N GLY A 212 -11.33 -7.18 9.80
CA GLY A 212 -10.57 -7.71 10.91
C GLY A 212 -11.52 -8.26 11.97
N MET A 213 -11.14 -8.12 13.25
CA MET A 213 -11.95 -8.54 14.39
C MET A 213 -13.30 -7.78 14.40
N SER A 214 -14.39 -8.51 14.67
CA SER A 214 -15.75 -8.00 14.82
C SER A 214 -16.01 -7.51 16.26
N ASP A 215 -17.07 -6.70 16.45
CA ASP A 215 -17.60 -6.28 17.76
C ASP A 215 -18.35 -7.39 18.50
N SER A 216 -18.38 -8.58 17.93
CA SER A 216 -18.97 -9.80 18.49
C SER A 216 -18.09 -11.00 18.19
N MET A 217 -18.27 -12.07 18.95
CA MET A 217 -17.55 -13.33 18.78
C MET A 217 -18.54 -14.49 18.78
N SER A 218 -18.61 -15.18 17.65
CA SER A 218 -19.35 -16.44 17.48
C SER A 218 -18.39 -17.57 17.08
N PRO A 219 -18.71 -18.83 17.36
CA PRO A 219 -17.89 -19.97 16.94
C PRO A 219 -17.65 -19.96 15.42
N GLY A 220 -16.37 -20.00 15.02
CA GLY A 220 -15.93 -19.93 13.63
C GLY A 220 -15.34 -18.56 13.21
N ASP A 221 -15.62 -17.47 13.91
CA ASP A 221 -15.19 -16.13 13.54
C ASP A 221 -13.66 -16.00 13.58
N PHE A 222 -13.03 -16.41 14.67
CA PHE A 222 -11.58 -16.34 14.84
C PHE A 222 -10.84 -17.37 13.98
N ALA A 223 -11.42 -18.55 13.78
CA ALA A 223 -10.84 -19.54 12.88
C ALA A 223 -10.72 -19.00 11.45
N ASN A 224 -11.71 -18.24 10.96
CA ASN A 224 -11.68 -17.61 9.65
C ASN A 224 -10.63 -16.49 9.57
N ILE A 225 -10.56 -15.60 10.56
CA ILE A 225 -9.57 -14.51 10.62
C ILE A 225 -8.15 -15.09 10.66
N SER A 226 -7.95 -16.16 11.44
CA SER A 226 -6.63 -16.78 11.62
C SER A 226 -6.09 -17.52 10.40
N GLN A 227 -6.89 -17.69 9.36
CA GLN A 227 -6.41 -18.16 8.06
C GLN A 227 -5.77 -17.05 7.21
N SER A 228 -5.90 -15.79 7.61
CA SER A 228 -5.30 -14.66 6.90
C SER A 228 -3.90 -14.34 7.41
N THR A 229 -2.94 -14.24 6.50
CA THR A 229 -1.56 -13.82 6.77
C THR A 229 -1.37 -12.30 6.67
N GLU A 230 -2.45 -11.52 6.55
CA GLU A 230 -2.38 -10.06 6.46
C GLU A 230 -1.85 -9.45 7.77
N LEU A 231 -1.08 -8.38 7.64
CA LEU A 231 -0.61 -7.61 8.78
C LEU A 231 -1.82 -6.92 9.44
N ALA A 232 -1.99 -7.11 10.75
CA ALA A 232 -2.97 -6.39 11.55
C ALA A 232 -2.37 -5.07 12.06
N PHE A 233 -1.21 -5.15 12.68
CA PHE A 233 -0.46 -3.99 13.14
C PHE A 233 1.00 -4.35 13.37
N ARG A 234 1.82 -3.31 13.53
CA ARG A 234 3.23 -3.41 13.89
C ARG A 234 3.48 -2.66 15.19
N VAL A 235 4.41 -3.17 16.01
CA VAL A 235 4.76 -2.56 17.28
C VAL A 235 6.26 -2.31 17.35
N GLU A 236 6.63 -1.11 17.72
CA GLU A 236 8.00 -0.71 17.98
C GLU A 236 8.15 -0.47 19.49
N PHE A 237 8.90 -1.33 20.19
CA PHE A 237 9.21 -1.13 21.60
C PHE A 237 10.35 -0.13 21.80
N GLY A 238 10.31 0.59 22.91
CA GLY A 238 11.39 1.46 23.37
C GLY A 238 12.56 0.64 23.96
N ASN A 239 12.68 0.71 25.29
CA ASN A 239 13.83 0.12 25.98
C ASN A 239 13.63 -1.32 26.48
N GLN A 240 12.40 -1.74 26.69
CA GLN A 240 12.07 -3.08 27.20
C GLN A 240 11.11 -3.80 26.26
N GLN A 241 11.48 -5.02 25.91
CA GLN A 241 10.69 -5.87 25.02
C GLN A 241 10.20 -7.08 25.81
N PRO A 242 8.87 -7.29 25.94
CA PRO A 242 8.32 -8.48 26.58
C PRO A 242 8.66 -9.75 25.83
N SER A 243 8.68 -10.89 26.54
CA SER A 243 8.76 -12.19 25.89
C SER A 243 7.47 -12.50 25.11
N GLN A 244 7.57 -13.31 24.07
CA GLN A 244 6.47 -13.63 23.16
C GLN A 244 5.22 -14.15 23.87
N GLN A 245 5.39 -14.99 24.89
CA GLN A 245 4.30 -15.53 25.70
C GLN A 245 3.51 -14.46 26.47
N ASN A 246 4.05 -13.27 26.67
CA ASN A 246 3.41 -12.14 27.36
C ASN A 246 2.80 -11.11 26.39
N LEU A 247 2.90 -11.32 25.09
CA LEU A 247 2.35 -10.41 24.09
C LEU A 247 0.84 -10.68 23.90
N TYR A 248 0.02 -10.23 24.84
CA TYR A 248 -1.44 -10.23 24.73
C TYR A 248 -1.94 -8.83 24.38
N TRP A 249 -2.33 -8.67 23.14
CA TRP A 249 -2.81 -7.41 22.58
C TRP A 249 -4.33 -7.31 22.75
N ARG A 250 -4.76 -6.71 23.85
CA ARG A 250 -6.18 -6.49 24.17
C ARG A 250 -6.83 -5.59 23.12
N GLY A 251 -7.95 -6.01 22.56
CA GLY A 251 -8.79 -5.24 21.65
C GLY A 251 -10.17 -4.98 22.27
N LEU A 252 -10.99 -6.01 22.39
CA LEU A 252 -12.35 -5.91 22.90
C LEU A 252 -12.58 -6.85 24.10
N VAL A 253 -13.51 -6.44 24.96
CA VAL A 253 -13.97 -7.25 26.07
C VAL A 253 -15.45 -7.57 25.89
N PHE A 254 -15.79 -8.85 25.91
CA PHE A 254 -17.13 -9.35 25.73
C PHE A 254 -17.70 -9.86 27.06
N SER A 255 -18.75 -9.21 27.50
CA SER A 255 -19.44 -9.54 28.78
C SER A 255 -20.83 -10.08 28.60
N ASP A 256 -21.50 -9.80 27.48
CA ASP A 256 -22.84 -10.31 27.19
C ASP A 256 -22.76 -11.61 26.40
N PHE A 257 -23.48 -12.63 26.85
CA PHE A 257 -23.57 -13.92 26.17
C PHE A 257 -25.03 -14.31 25.96
N ASP A 258 -25.44 -14.49 24.71
CA ASP A 258 -26.82 -14.88 24.36
C ASP A 258 -27.05 -16.41 24.27
N GLY A 259 -26.04 -17.20 24.57
CA GLY A 259 -26.03 -18.68 24.39
C GLY A 259 -25.23 -19.15 23.17
N THR A 260 -24.94 -18.25 22.28
CA THR A 260 -24.21 -18.51 21.03
C THR A 260 -23.08 -17.50 20.80
N THR A 261 -23.38 -16.24 20.96
CA THR A 261 -22.50 -15.09 20.58
C THR A 261 -22.16 -14.27 21.81
N TRP A 262 -20.90 -13.91 21.93
CA TRP A 262 -20.39 -12.96 22.90
C TRP A 262 -20.36 -11.55 22.31
N ARG A 263 -20.78 -10.54 23.11
CA ARG A 263 -20.78 -9.12 22.70
C ARG A 263 -20.26 -8.23 23.83
N ALA A 264 -19.74 -7.07 23.44
CA ALA A 264 -19.42 -6.02 24.40
C ALA A 264 -20.71 -5.47 25.04
N ASN A 265 -20.69 -5.24 26.35
CA ASN A 265 -21.84 -4.63 27.03
C ASN A 265 -21.68 -3.11 27.06
N PRO A 266 -22.54 -2.36 26.35
CA PRO A 266 -22.40 -0.90 26.25
C PRO A 266 -22.61 -0.17 27.60
N ARG A 267 -23.23 -0.82 28.61
CA ARG A 267 -23.46 -0.22 29.92
C ARG A 267 -22.21 -0.24 30.82
N ILE A 268 -21.26 -1.13 30.55
CA ILE A 268 -20.01 -1.25 31.30
C ILE A 268 -18.77 -0.92 30.47
N SER A 269 -18.92 -0.66 29.19
CA SER A 269 -17.85 -0.22 28.28
C SER A 269 -18.00 1.26 27.90
N LEU A 270 -18.43 2.08 28.87
CA LEU A 270 -18.56 3.53 28.67
C LEU A 270 -17.16 4.16 28.53
N TRP A 271 -17.05 5.08 27.61
CA TRP A 271 -15.84 5.86 27.41
C TRP A 271 -16.16 7.25 26.85
N THR A 272 -15.27 8.20 27.10
CA THR A 272 -15.26 9.52 26.48
C THR A 272 -13.86 9.82 26.00
N PRO A 273 -13.69 10.42 24.81
CA PRO A 273 -12.37 10.86 24.35
C PRO A 273 -11.74 11.82 25.34
N ASP A 274 -10.43 11.70 25.53
CA ASP A 274 -9.62 12.59 26.38
C ASP A 274 -10.03 12.66 27.85
N GLN A 275 -10.87 11.72 28.33
CA GLN A 275 -11.25 11.66 29.73
C GLN A 275 -10.04 11.21 30.58
N PRO A 276 -9.70 11.91 31.67
CA PRO A 276 -8.68 11.45 32.59
C PRO A 276 -9.01 10.05 33.09
N ILE A 277 -7.99 9.20 33.22
CA ILE A 277 -8.15 7.86 33.78
C ILE A 277 -8.66 8.04 35.21
N ALA A 278 -9.86 7.55 35.46
CA ALA A 278 -10.46 7.74 36.79
C ALA A 278 -9.60 7.04 37.87
N ASP A 279 -9.41 7.72 39.00
CA ASP A 279 -8.57 7.23 40.10
C ASP A 279 -8.96 5.85 40.63
N TRP A 280 -10.21 5.42 40.39
CA TRP A 280 -10.70 4.09 40.74
C TRP A 280 -10.20 2.97 39.81
N LEU A 281 -9.73 3.32 38.60
CA LEU A 281 -9.16 2.35 37.66
C LEU A 281 -7.75 1.92 38.06
N LEU A 282 -7.00 2.84 38.67
CA LEU A 282 -5.60 2.60 39.03
C LEU A 282 -5.28 3.25 40.41
N PRO A 283 -4.56 2.57 41.30
CA PRO A 283 -4.09 3.16 42.52
C PRO A 283 -3.20 4.37 42.24
N THR A 284 -3.54 5.53 42.77
CA THR A 284 -2.94 6.84 42.49
C THR A 284 -1.41 6.85 42.57
N SER A 285 -0.83 6.02 43.45
CA SER A 285 0.62 5.91 43.64
C SER A 285 1.39 5.31 42.44
N LYS A 286 0.73 4.47 41.61
CA LYS A 286 1.37 3.88 40.43
C LYS A 286 1.22 4.75 39.19
N LEU A 287 0.12 5.49 39.06
CA LEU A 287 -0.10 6.47 38.00
C LEU A 287 0.85 7.67 38.10
N SER A 288 1.00 8.26 39.32
CA SER A 288 1.81 9.48 39.47
C SER A 288 3.29 9.25 39.14
N LYS A 289 3.86 8.09 39.47
CA LYS A 289 5.27 7.80 39.18
C LYS A 289 5.54 7.53 37.69
N ARG A 290 4.61 6.93 36.94
CA ARG A 290 4.81 6.64 35.49
C ARG A 290 4.41 7.79 34.58
N PHE A 291 3.29 8.46 34.87
CA PHE A 291 2.84 9.60 34.04
C PHE A 291 3.65 10.89 34.23
N THR A 292 4.22 11.11 35.43
CA THR A 292 5.04 12.29 35.70
C THR A 292 6.49 12.15 35.24
N LEU A 293 6.98 10.90 35.06
CA LEU A 293 8.38 10.61 34.72
C LEU A 293 8.60 10.11 33.30
N ALA A 294 7.57 9.64 32.60
CA ALA A 294 7.75 9.05 31.28
C ALA A 294 7.30 10.00 30.17
N VAL A 295 8.22 10.85 29.72
CA VAL A 295 8.11 11.59 28.45
C VAL A 295 8.19 10.62 27.24
N ILE A 296 8.67 9.38 27.44
CA ILE A 296 8.89 8.37 26.40
C ILE A 296 7.86 7.24 26.56
N PRO A 297 7.02 6.97 25.57
CA PRO A 297 6.09 5.84 25.61
C PRO A 297 6.85 4.50 25.63
N ASP A 298 6.25 3.47 26.26
CA ASP A 298 6.86 2.14 26.33
C ASP A 298 6.92 1.50 24.93
N TYR A 299 5.89 1.76 24.10
CA TYR A 299 5.86 1.28 22.72
C TYR A 299 4.96 2.14 21.83
N ARG A 300 5.17 2.01 20.52
CA ARG A 300 4.38 2.62 19.45
C ARG A 300 3.70 1.53 18.64
N VAL A 301 2.43 1.72 18.35
CA VAL A 301 1.64 0.84 17.47
C VAL A 301 1.37 1.53 16.14
N ILE A 302 1.59 0.80 15.06
CA ILE A 302 1.23 1.19 13.68
C ILE A 302 0.14 0.24 13.24
N LEU A 303 -1.12 0.67 13.39
CA LEU A 303 -2.31 -0.10 13.10
C LEU A 303 -2.69 0.02 11.62
N GLU A 304 -2.96 -1.09 10.97
CA GLU A 304 -3.54 -1.09 9.63
C GLU A 304 -5.01 -0.65 9.67
N GLN A 305 -5.55 -0.31 8.51
CA GLN A 305 -6.96 0.08 8.39
C GLN A 305 -7.88 -1.03 8.88
N THR A 306 -8.73 -0.73 9.87
CA THR A 306 -9.70 -1.69 10.43
C THR A 306 -11.16 -1.34 10.11
N GLY A 307 -11.46 -0.06 9.82
CA GLY A 307 -12.82 0.47 9.74
C GLY A 307 -13.56 0.48 11.09
N GLN A 308 -12.83 0.27 12.18
CA GLN A 308 -13.37 0.20 13.55
C GLN A 308 -12.75 1.30 14.42
N ASN A 309 -13.32 1.53 15.58
CA ASN A 309 -12.86 2.57 16.51
C ASN A 309 -12.09 2.04 17.72
N TRP A 310 -11.95 0.73 17.89
CA TRP A 310 -11.11 0.16 18.95
C TRP A 310 -9.66 -0.02 18.49
N LEU A 311 -8.76 0.11 19.45
CA LEU A 311 -7.33 0.00 19.27
C LEU A 311 -6.79 -1.17 20.08
N PHE A 312 -5.58 -1.62 19.77
CA PHE A 312 -4.94 -2.74 20.45
C PHE A 312 -3.81 -2.27 21.35
N GLY A 313 -3.70 -2.87 22.54
CA GLY A 313 -2.62 -2.58 23.47
C GLY A 313 -2.32 -3.77 24.39
N LEU A 314 -1.09 -3.81 24.92
CA LEU A 314 -0.67 -4.88 25.84
C LEU A 314 -1.42 -4.81 27.15
N ASP A 315 -1.98 -5.92 27.57
CA ASP A 315 -2.65 -6.15 28.84
C ASP A 315 -3.55 -4.98 29.29
N TYR A 316 -3.00 -4.00 29.99
CA TYR A 316 -3.68 -2.81 30.50
C TYR A 316 -3.03 -1.55 29.89
N PRO A 317 -3.40 -1.21 28.65
CA PRO A 317 -2.79 -0.10 27.91
C PRO A 317 -3.31 1.24 28.42
N ILE A 318 -2.41 2.24 28.46
CA ILE A 318 -2.74 3.61 28.79
C ILE A 318 -2.09 4.54 27.79
N THR A 319 -2.79 5.59 27.39
CA THR A 319 -2.25 6.64 26.51
C THR A 319 -2.75 8.02 26.91
N ASN A 320 -1.93 9.02 26.65
CA ASN A 320 -2.27 10.44 26.78
C ASN A 320 -2.48 11.11 25.41
N GLN A 321 -2.51 10.30 24.33
CA GLN A 321 -2.69 10.83 22.98
C GLN A 321 -4.12 11.33 22.79
N LYS A 322 -4.28 12.57 22.30
CA LYS A 322 -5.58 13.19 22.05
C LYS A 322 -6.43 12.35 21.11
N GLY A 323 -7.73 12.30 21.38
CA GLY A 323 -8.70 11.55 20.57
C GLY A 323 -8.79 10.07 20.94
N ILE A 324 -7.96 9.57 21.86
CA ILE A 324 -8.01 8.19 22.33
C ILE A 324 -8.48 8.20 23.79
N GLY A 325 -9.53 7.43 24.07
CA GLY A 325 -10.06 7.21 25.41
C GLY A 325 -9.90 5.75 25.86
N LEU A 326 -9.93 5.55 27.20
CA LEU A 326 -9.87 4.25 27.83
C LEU A 326 -11.25 3.90 28.40
N THR A 327 -11.75 2.71 28.07
CA THR A 327 -12.99 2.20 28.65
C THR A 327 -12.75 1.64 30.04
N SER A 328 -13.83 1.44 30.83
CA SER A 328 -13.75 0.84 32.14
C SER A 328 -13.31 -0.63 32.15
N ASP A 329 -13.28 -1.30 31.00
CA ASP A 329 -12.76 -2.65 30.79
C ASP A 329 -11.37 -2.67 30.11
N PHE A 330 -10.68 -1.51 30.12
CA PHE A 330 -9.32 -1.33 29.59
C PHE A 330 -9.17 -1.52 28.08
N THR A 331 -10.22 -1.26 27.32
CA THR A 331 -10.14 -1.17 25.86
C THR A 331 -9.80 0.26 25.45
N LEU A 332 -8.81 0.46 24.60
CA LEU A 332 -8.52 1.72 23.97
C LEU A 332 -9.52 1.97 22.83
N ARG A 333 -10.09 3.17 22.78
CA ARG A 333 -10.99 3.59 21.70
C ARG A 333 -10.57 4.92 21.11
N TYR A 334 -10.60 5.01 19.80
CA TYR A 334 -10.41 6.24 19.06
C TYR A 334 -11.76 6.92 18.81
N TRP A 335 -11.80 8.24 18.80
CA TRP A 335 -13.05 9.01 18.63
C TRP A 335 -13.70 8.82 17.25
N ASP A 336 -12.92 8.38 16.22
CA ASP A 336 -13.38 8.12 14.88
C ASP A 336 -13.02 6.67 14.47
N THR A 337 -13.42 6.26 13.29
CA THR A 337 -13.06 4.95 12.73
C THR A 337 -11.66 4.98 12.10
N VAL A 338 -10.91 3.90 12.24
CA VAL A 338 -9.57 3.75 11.65
C VAL A 338 -9.70 3.37 10.17
N ASN A 339 -9.93 4.36 9.32
CA ASN A 339 -10.15 4.20 7.89
C ASN A 339 -8.85 4.26 7.06
N GLN A 340 -7.73 4.52 7.71
CA GLN A 340 -6.39 4.51 7.14
C GLN A 340 -5.41 4.03 8.19
N ARG A 341 -4.17 3.76 7.82
CA ARG A 341 -3.13 3.38 8.78
C ARG A 341 -3.00 4.45 9.86
N PHE A 342 -3.04 4.01 11.13
CA PHE A 342 -3.08 4.89 12.29
C PHE A 342 -1.94 4.57 13.25
N THR A 343 -1.19 5.58 13.68
CA THR A 343 -0.08 5.42 14.62
C THR A 343 -0.43 6.04 15.95
N TYR A 344 -0.22 5.29 17.02
CA TYR A 344 -0.43 5.76 18.39
C TYR A 344 0.63 5.24 19.35
N GLN A 345 0.78 5.94 20.47
CA GLN A 345 1.77 5.66 21.51
C GLN A 345 1.06 5.18 22.77
N VAL A 346 1.65 4.18 23.42
CA VAL A 346 1.03 3.50 24.56
C VAL A 346 2.03 3.28 25.67
N HIS A 347 1.56 3.44 26.90
CA HIS A 347 2.23 2.98 28.11
C HIS A 347 1.59 1.67 28.56
N TRP A 348 2.40 0.78 29.11
CA TRP A 348 1.99 -0.54 29.54
C TRP A 348 2.10 -0.68 31.06
N LEU A 349 1.04 -1.19 31.68
CA LEU A 349 1.02 -1.56 33.09
C LEU A 349 1.08 -3.08 33.19
N ASP A 350 2.20 -3.60 33.67
CA ASP A 350 2.48 -5.04 33.68
C ASP A 350 1.99 -5.80 34.94
N ASP A 351 1.92 -5.17 36.13
CA ASP A 351 1.68 -5.87 37.39
C ASP A 351 0.67 -5.21 38.34
N ALA A 352 -0.22 -4.34 37.85
CA ALA A 352 -1.16 -3.67 38.73
C ALA A 352 -2.40 -4.55 38.97
N PRO A 353 -2.74 -4.89 40.23
CA PRO A 353 -4.06 -5.42 40.55
C PRO A 353 -5.10 -4.39 40.18
N ILE A 354 -6.03 -4.77 39.31
CA ILE A 354 -6.96 -3.84 38.66
C ILE A 354 -8.39 -4.24 39.02
N ASN A 355 -9.21 -3.22 39.34
CA ASN A 355 -10.59 -3.41 39.80
C ASN A 355 -10.68 -4.39 40.96
N LEU A 356 -10.01 -4.07 42.06
CA LEU A 356 -10.06 -4.84 43.32
C LEU A 356 -11.49 -4.97 43.89
N ALA A 357 -12.38 -4.04 43.53
CA ALA A 357 -13.79 -4.07 43.86
C ALA A 357 -14.63 -3.98 42.58
N LEU A 358 -15.48 -4.98 42.32
CA LEU A 358 -16.50 -4.91 41.28
C LEU A 358 -17.74 -4.17 41.78
N SER A 359 -18.27 -3.25 40.98
CA SER A 359 -19.61 -2.70 41.22
C SER A 359 -20.67 -3.85 41.12
N THR A 360 -21.80 -3.67 41.76
CA THR A 360 -22.92 -4.64 41.66
C THR A 360 -23.32 -4.90 40.21
N GLN A 361 -23.33 -3.84 39.36
CA GLN A 361 -23.66 -3.95 37.95
C GLN A 361 -22.61 -4.77 37.19
N GLN A 362 -21.31 -4.47 37.38
CA GLN A 362 -20.22 -5.24 36.75
C GLN A 362 -20.26 -6.72 37.16
N ARG A 363 -20.53 -6.98 38.44
CA ARG A 363 -20.65 -8.35 38.94
C ARG A 363 -21.83 -9.08 38.27
N GLN A 364 -23.01 -8.45 38.21
CA GLN A 364 -24.20 -9.04 37.59
C GLN A 364 -23.97 -9.36 36.11
N VAL A 365 -23.42 -8.40 35.34
CA VAL A 365 -23.14 -8.60 33.91
C VAL A 365 -22.13 -9.72 33.68
N ASN A 366 -21.08 -9.81 34.47
CA ASN A 366 -20.03 -10.83 34.30
C ASN A 366 -20.37 -12.18 34.93
N LEU A 367 -21.53 -12.33 35.55
CA LEU A 367 -22.12 -13.59 35.99
C LEU A 367 -23.28 -14.06 35.10
N ALA A 368 -23.82 -13.17 34.27
CA ALA A 368 -25.01 -13.44 33.48
C ALA A 368 -24.81 -14.59 32.49
N LEU A 369 -25.73 -15.54 32.51
CA LEU A 369 -25.85 -16.63 31.54
C LEU A 369 -27.33 -16.79 31.15
N PRO A 370 -27.62 -17.20 29.90
CA PRO A 370 -29.00 -17.54 29.49
C PRO A 370 -29.65 -18.54 30.46
N ALA A 371 -30.94 -18.39 30.66
CA ALA A 371 -31.67 -19.25 31.62
C ALA A 371 -31.67 -20.75 31.26
N GLY A 372 -31.60 -21.06 29.95
CA GLY A 372 -31.55 -22.41 29.41
C GLY A 372 -30.25 -22.75 28.72
N GLY A 373 -30.13 -23.99 28.27
CA GLY A 373 -28.98 -24.48 27.48
C GLY A 373 -27.78 -24.96 28.30
N ASN A 374 -27.00 -25.83 27.71
CA ASN A 374 -25.76 -26.40 28.23
C ASN A 374 -25.90 -27.02 29.66
N PRO A 375 -26.87 -27.94 29.89
CA PRO A 375 -27.14 -28.49 31.23
C PRO A 375 -25.98 -29.30 31.79
N GLN A 376 -25.23 -30.03 30.94
CA GLN A 376 -24.07 -30.81 31.37
C GLN A 376 -22.94 -29.90 31.87
N SER A 377 -22.67 -28.82 31.16
CA SER A 377 -21.65 -27.85 31.55
C SER A 377 -21.99 -27.15 32.87
N ARG A 378 -23.28 -26.84 33.11
CA ARG A 378 -23.71 -26.26 34.39
C ARG A 378 -23.47 -27.20 35.56
N GLN A 379 -23.89 -28.44 35.44
CA GLN A 379 -23.70 -29.46 36.49
C GLN A 379 -22.20 -29.75 36.69
N PHE A 380 -21.46 -29.87 35.62
CA PHE A 380 -20.01 -30.07 35.67
C PHE A 380 -19.31 -28.94 36.39
N ALA A 381 -19.62 -27.67 36.04
CA ALA A 381 -19.06 -26.50 36.65
C ALA A 381 -19.26 -26.45 38.16
N GLN A 382 -20.51 -26.66 38.63
CA GLN A 382 -20.84 -26.64 40.05
C GLN A 382 -20.12 -27.74 40.83
N ARG A 383 -20.16 -28.98 40.32
CA ARG A 383 -19.45 -30.10 40.96
C ARG A 383 -17.94 -29.86 41.07
N LEU A 384 -17.31 -29.46 39.99
CA LEU A 384 -15.85 -29.30 39.96
C LEU A 384 -15.40 -28.09 40.80
N TYR A 385 -16.22 -27.03 40.87
CA TYR A 385 -15.95 -25.87 41.72
C TYR A 385 -15.98 -26.23 43.23
N HIS A 386 -17.02 -26.95 43.65
CA HIS A 386 -17.08 -27.46 45.03
C HIS A 386 -15.93 -28.42 45.35
N GLN A 387 -15.54 -29.29 44.42
CA GLN A 387 -14.38 -30.17 44.61
C GLN A 387 -13.06 -29.39 44.73
N ALA A 388 -12.98 -28.20 44.11
CA ALA A 388 -11.84 -27.31 44.22
C ALA A 388 -11.88 -26.38 45.46
N GLY A 389 -12.81 -26.62 46.39
CA GLY A 389 -12.93 -25.88 47.64
C GLY A 389 -13.48 -24.47 47.48
N ASP A 390 -14.29 -24.24 46.44
CA ASP A 390 -14.92 -22.96 46.11
C ASP A 390 -13.89 -21.82 45.87
N ASP A 391 -12.65 -22.19 45.52
CA ASP A 391 -11.60 -21.25 45.15
C ASP A 391 -11.45 -21.10 43.62
N PRO A 392 -11.59 -19.91 43.06
CA PRO A 392 -11.50 -19.68 41.63
C PRO A 392 -10.17 -20.12 41.00
N ILE A 393 -9.05 -20.00 41.70
CA ILE A 393 -7.71 -20.39 41.19
C ILE A 393 -7.55 -21.91 41.21
N ALA A 394 -7.94 -22.58 42.31
CA ALA A 394 -7.95 -24.05 42.37
C ALA A 394 -8.88 -24.64 41.31
N TYR A 395 -10.04 -24.00 41.09
CA TYR A 395 -10.98 -24.40 40.04
C TYR A 395 -10.41 -24.25 38.64
N THR A 396 -9.71 -23.14 38.35
CA THR A 396 -8.98 -22.96 37.08
C THR A 396 -7.99 -24.09 36.82
N ASN A 397 -7.21 -24.48 37.85
CA ASN A 397 -6.27 -25.58 37.77
C ASN A 397 -6.97 -26.94 37.55
N ALA A 398 -8.10 -27.17 38.21
CA ALA A 398 -8.90 -28.39 38.05
C ALA A 398 -9.46 -28.51 36.60
N ILE A 399 -9.97 -27.42 36.02
CA ILE A 399 -10.39 -27.39 34.60
C ILE A 399 -9.18 -27.66 33.68
N SER A 400 -8.04 -27.06 33.93
CA SER A 400 -6.82 -27.27 33.14
C SER A 400 -6.38 -28.74 33.14
N GLN A 401 -6.35 -29.35 34.33
CA GLN A 401 -6.02 -30.79 34.48
C GLN A 401 -7.04 -31.68 33.77
N TRP A 402 -8.35 -31.37 33.92
CA TRP A 402 -9.39 -32.10 33.23
C TRP A 402 -9.26 -32.00 31.72
N MET A 403 -9.08 -30.80 31.15
CA MET A 403 -8.90 -30.65 29.71
C MET A 403 -7.67 -31.39 29.18
N ARG A 404 -6.55 -31.39 29.92
CA ARG A 404 -5.34 -32.16 29.57
C ARG A 404 -5.56 -33.67 29.61
N SER A 405 -6.39 -34.15 30.50
CA SER A 405 -6.72 -35.58 30.61
C SER A 405 -7.69 -36.08 29.53
N GLN A 406 -8.40 -35.14 28.87
CA GLN A 406 -9.34 -35.42 27.80
C GLN A 406 -8.69 -35.06 26.45
N GLN A 407 -8.84 -35.81 25.41
CA GLN A 407 -8.19 -35.62 24.13
C GLN A 407 -8.70 -34.38 23.35
N PHE A 408 -8.58 -33.20 23.93
CA PHE A 408 -8.90 -31.95 23.23
C PHE A 408 -7.91 -31.67 22.13
N ARG A 409 -8.39 -31.12 20.98
CA ARG A 409 -7.61 -30.78 19.81
C ARG A 409 -7.79 -29.32 19.42
N TYR A 410 -6.70 -28.65 19.17
CA TYR A 410 -6.71 -27.29 18.63
C TYR A 410 -6.67 -27.33 17.09
N THR A 411 -7.67 -26.74 16.41
CA THR A 411 -7.83 -26.81 14.95
C THR A 411 -8.55 -25.57 14.39
N LEU A 412 -8.15 -25.14 13.18
CA LEU A 412 -8.83 -24.09 12.40
C LEU A 412 -10.08 -24.59 11.66
N SER A 413 -10.33 -25.88 11.66
CA SER A 413 -11.50 -26.51 11.03
C SER A 413 -12.29 -27.31 12.07
N PRO A 414 -12.89 -26.61 13.06
CA PRO A 414 -13.68 -27.29 14.09
C PRO A 414 -14.97 -27.87 13.50
N PRO A 415 -15.48 -28.99 14.07
CA PRO A 415 -16.78 -29.52 13.72
C PRO A 415 -17.91 -28.54 14.06
N THR A 416 -18.98 -28.59 13.31
CA THR A 416 -20.18 -27.78 13.59
C THR A 416 -20.82 -28.23 14.91
N LEU A 417 -21.21 -27.27 15.74
CA LEU A 417 -21.85 -27.48 17.04
C LEU A 417 -23.38 -27.34 16.92
N GLY A 418 -24.11 -28.06 17.71
CA GLY A 418 -25.57 -27.99 17.79
C GLY A 418 -26.07 -26.80 18.62
N SER A 419 -27.25 -26.97 19.26
CA SER A 419 -27.87 -25.91 20.07
C SER A 419 -27.23 -25.73 21.45
N ASN A 420 -26.71 -26.79 22.05
CA ASN A 420 -25.97 -26.73 23.31
C ASN A 420 -24.47 -26.70 23.07
N ARG A 421 -24.01 -25.60 22.45
CA ARG A 421 -22.65 -25.48 21.91
C ARG A 421 -21.53 -25.73 22.89
N ILE A 422 -21.71 -25.33 24.16
CA ILE A 422 -20.70 -25.52 25.19
C ILE A 422 -20.65 -27.01 25.60
N ASP A 423 -21.80 -27.67 25.77
CA ASP A 423 -21.86 -29.11 26.05
C ASP A 423 -21.26 -29.90 24.89
N ASP A 424 -21.66 -29.58 23.66
CA ASP A 424 -21.16 -30.25 22.44
C ASP A 424 -19.63 -30.13 22.31
N PHE A 425 -19.08 -28.95 22.59
CA PHE A 425 -17.64 -28.75 22.55
C PHE A 425 -16.93 -29.52 23.68
N LEU A 426 -17.38 -29.37 24.93
CA LEU A 426 -16.68 -29.93 26.08
C LEU A 426 -16.77 -31.44 26.18
N PHE A 427 -17.92 -32.04 25.82
CA PHE A 427 -18.17 -33.44 26.09
C PHE A 427 -18.27 -34.32 24.83
N ALA A 428 -18.56 -33.74 23.65
CA ALA A 428 -18.70 -34.50 22.41
C ALA A 428 -17.50 -34.28 21.45
N THR A 429 -17.35 -33.09 20.91
CA THR A 429 -16.38 -32.84 19.80
C THR A 429 -14.94 -32.69 20.26
N ARG A 430 -14.71 -32.00 21.35
CA ARG A 430 -13.39 -31.69 21.95
C ARG A 430 -12.37 -31.12 20.94
N ALA A 431 -12.85 -30.60 19.83
CA ALA A 431 -12.03 -30.02 18.76
C ALA A 431 -12.52 -28.61 18.50
N GLY A 432 -11.62 -27.62 18.61
CA GLY A 432 -11.98 -26.23 18.49
C GLY A 432 -10.79 -25.31 18.36
N PHE A 433 -11.08 -24.02 18.23
CA PHE A 433 -10.12 -22.93 18.17
C PHE A 433 -10.21 -22.07 19.44
N CYS A 434 -9.36 -21.02 19.60
CA CYS A 434 -9.28 -20.20 20.81
C CYS A 434 -10.64 -19.71 21.33
N GLU A 435 -11.55 -19.32 20.43
CA GLU A 435 -12.92 -18.89 20.77
C GLU A 435 -13.76 -19.97 21.47
N HIS A 436 -13.60 -21.22 21.09
CA HIS A 436 -14.28 -22.34 21.73
C HIS A 436 -13.79 -22.57 23.15
N TYR A 437 -12.46 -22.52 23.32
CA TYR A 437 -11.82 -22.68 24.63
C TYR A 437 -12.16 -21.53 25.57
N ALA A 438 -11.99 -20.27 25.10
CA ALA A 438 -12.29 -19.08 25.90
C ALA A 438 -13.77 -18.98 26.27
N SER A 439 -14.68 -19.24 25.30
CA SER A 439 -16.11 -19.23 25.53
C SER A 439 -16.53 -20.28 26.58
N SER A 440 -16.07 -21.53 26.41
CA SER A 440 -16.44 -22.62 27.30
C SER A 440 -15.86 -22.43 28.70
N PHE A 441 -14.63 -21.98 28.82
CA PHE A 441 -14.02 -21.70 30.13
C PHE A 441 -14.77 -20.57 30.86
N THR A 442 -15.06 -19.46 30.16
CA THR A 442 -15.82 -18.33 30.73
C THR A 442 -17.21 -18.76 31.14
N TYR A 443 -17.88 -19.63 30.36
CA TYR A 443 -19.16 -20.19 30.69
C TYR A 443 -19.08 -21.03 31.98
N LEU A 444 -18.08 -21.92 32.10
CA LEU A 444 -17.89 -22.76 33.31
C LEU A 444 -17.65 -21.89 34.56
N MET A 445 -16.85 -20.84 34.45
CA MET A 445 -16.62 -19.90 35.56
C MET A 445 -17.91 -19.22 35.99
N ARG A 446 -18.70 -18.70 35.07
CA ARG A 446 -20.00 -18.08 35.38
C ARG A 446 -21.01 -19.04 35.97
N ALA A 447 -21.07 -20.27 35.45
CA ALA A 447 -21.94 -21.31 35.95
C ALA A 447 -21.60 -21.75 37.39
N ALA A 448 -20.35 -21.59 37.81
CA ALA A 448 -19.86 -21.78 39.16
C ALA A 448 -20.02 -20.54 40.08
N GLY A 449 -20.51 -19.39 39.54
CA GLY A 449 -20.67 -18.17 40.33
C GLY A 449 -19.42 -17.26 40.36
N VAL A 450 -18.40 -17.56 39.54
CA VAL A 450 -17.19 -16.76 39.42
C VAL A 450 -17.40 -15.75 38.29
N PRO A 451 -17.29 -14.41 38.55
CA PRO A 451 -17.39 -13.41 37.50
C PRO A 451 -16.28 -13.59 36.49
N ALA A 452 -16.64 -13.71 35.20
CA ALA A 452 -15.71 -13.95 34.14
C ALA A 452 -16.16 -13.29 32.84
N ARG A 453 -15.20 -12.96 31.93
CA ARG A 453 -15.44 -12.33 30.65
C ARG A 453 -14.47 -12.84 29.58
N VAL A 454 -14.85 -12.72 28.33
CA VAL A 454 -13.98 -13.06 27.21
C VAL A 454 -13.29 -11.80 26.74
N VAL A 455 -12.00 -11.90 26.46
CA VAL A 455 -11.21 -10.84 25.85
C VAL A 455 -10.81 -11.29 24.45
N ALA A 456 -11.01 -10.43 23.48
CA ALA A 456 -10.67 -10.64 22.09
C ALA A 456 -9.55 -9.67 21.68
N GLY A 457 -8.58 -10.17 20.95
CA GLY A 457 -7.41 -9.40 20.52
C GLY A 457 -6.46 -10.24 19.71
N TYR A 458 -5.18 -10.07 19.97
CA TYR A 458 -4.13 -10.89 19.35
C TYR A 458 -3.18 -11.40 20.42
N GLN A 459 -2.49 -12.52 20.13
CA GLN A 459 -1.51 -13.08 21.05
C GLN A 459 -0.25 -13.48 20.28
N GLY A 460 0.93 -13.02 20.76
CA GLY A 460 2.21 -13.23 20.12
C GLY A 460 2.49 -12.21 19.04
N GLY A 461 3.05 -12.66 17.95
CA GLY A 461 3.54 -11.91 16.83
C GLY A 461 4.91 -12.44 16.40
N GLN A 462 5.49 -11.86 15.38
CA GLN A 462 6.83 -12.21 14.90
C GLN A 462 7.77 -11.02 15.00
N LEU A 463 9.00 -11.27 15.44
CA LEU A 463 10.03 -10.25 15.41
C LEU A 463 10.34 -9.88 13.95
N GLY A 464 10.24 -8.61 13.62
CA GLY A 464 10.57 -8.10 12.30
C GLY A 464 12.06 -8.32 11.99
N ARG A 465 12.39 -8.34 10.70
CA ARG A 465 13.78 -8.51 10.25
C ARG A 465 14.73 -7.38 10.70
N ASP A 466 14.16 -6.24 11.11
CA ASP A 466 14.89 -5.13 11.70
C ASP A 466 15.38 -5.41 13.15
N GLY A 467 14.94 -6.53 13.74
CA GLY A 467 15.26 -6.94 15.12
C GLY A 467 14.68 -6.02 16.21
N LYS A 468 13.82 -5.07 15.85
CA LYS A 468 13.29 -4.04 16.76
C LYS A 468 11.77 -3.95 16.78
N SER A 469 11.11 -4.27 15.68
CA SER A 469 9.66 -4.22 15.57
C SER A 469 9.05 -5.61 15.66
N TRP A 470 7.82 -5.69 16.16
CA TRP A 470 7.00 -6.90 16.15
C TRP A 470 5.89 -6.75 15.10
N GLU A 471 5.71 -7.77 14.28
CA GLU A 471 4.65 -7.88 13.30
C GLU A 471 3.56 -8.78 13.86
N VAL A 472 2.39 -8.23 14.10
CA VAL A 472 1.19 -8.96 14.51
C VAL A 472 0.27 -9.09 13.31
N ARG A 473 -0.06 -10.33 12.96
CA ARG A 473 -0.83 -10.65 11.75
C ARG A 473 -2.25 -11.09 12.11
N GLN A 474 -3.15 -11.12 11.15
CA GLN A 474 -4.52 -11.61 11.38
C GLN A 474 -4.54 -13.05 11.90
N MET A 475 -3.57 -13.88 11.48
CA MET A 475 -3.41 -15.25 12.00
C MET A 475 -3.11 -15.32 13.50
N ASP A 476 -2.59 -14.24 14.10
CA ASP A 476 -2.32 -14.13 15.53
C ASP A 476 -3.57 -13.73 16.34
N ALA A 477 -4.73 -13.55 15.69
CA ALA A 477 -6.00 -13.28 16.35
C ALA A 477 -6.29 -14.34 17.42
N HIS A 478 -6.68 -13.88 18.59
CA HIS A 478 -6.80 -14.73 19.75
C HIS A 478 -7.90 -14.27 20.71
N ALA A 479 -8.53 -15.25 21.37
CA ALA A 479 -9.48 -15.01 22.43
C ALA A 479 -9.01 -15.74 23.69
N TRP A 480 -9.12 -15.03 24.81
CA TRP A 480 -8.80 -15.57 26.14
C TRP A 480 -9.85 -15.16 27.15
N SER A 481 -9.74 -15.64 28.38
CA SER A 481 -10.67 -15.34 29.45
C SER A 481 -10.02 -14.49 30.53
N GLU A 482 -10.82 -13.69 31.21
CA GLU A 482 -10.45 -13.04 32.47
C GLU A 482 -11.47 -13.43 33.54
N ILE A 483 -10.97 -13.81 34.71
CA ILE A 483 -11.76 -14.11 35.91
C ILE A 483 -11.51 -13.07 36.99
N TRP A 484 -12.55 -12.71 37.71
CA TRP A 484 -12.37 -11.81 38.85
C TRP A 484 -12.14 -12.60 40.15
N VAL A 485 -11.02 -12.30 40.79
CA VAL A 485 -10.59 -12.96 42.04
C VAL A 485 -10.48 -11.89 43.14
N GLN A 486 -11.13 -12.15 44.28
CA GLN A 486 -11.10 -11.24 45.41
C GLN A 486 -9.64 -10.96 45.86
N GLY A 487 -9.31 -9.70 46.07
CA GLY A 487 -7.97 -9.26 46.45
C GLY A 487 -6.93 -9.22 45.32
N ARG A 488 -7.24 -9.80 44.13
CA ARG A 488 -6.37 -9.78 42.94
C ARG A 488 -6.96 -8.99 41.79
N GLY A 489 -8.28 -8.76 41.76
CA GLY A 489 -8.97 -8.14 40.64
C GLY A 489 -9.13 -9.07 39.45
N TRP A 490 -9.05 -8.52 38.21
CA TRP A 490 -9.14 -9.34 37.00
C TRP A 490 -7.82 -10.07 36.75
N VAL A 491 -7.90 -11.37 36.60
CA VAL A 491 -6.79 -12.28 36.33
C VAL A 491 -6.98 -12.91 34.96
N ARG A 492 -5.98 -12.79 34.09
CA ARG A 492 -5.98 -13.41 32.75
C ARG A 492 -5.82 -14.92 32.89
N VAL A 493 -6.64 -15.65 32.16
CA VAL A 493 -6.55 -17.11 31.99
C VAL A 493 -6.69 -17.41 30.50
N ASP A 494 -5.70 -18.08 29.92
CA ASP A 494 -5.78 -18.54 28.55
C ASP A 494 -6.00 -20.07 28.50
N PRO A 495 -7.23 -20.51 28.31
CA PRO A 495 -7.53 -21.95 28.27
C PRO A 495 -6.97 -22.64 27.02
N THR A 496 -6.57 -21.90 25.96
CA THR A 496 -5.85 -22.48 24.82
C THR A 496 -4.50 -23.06 25.26
N GLY A 497 -3.81 -22.41 26.19
CA GLY A 497 -2.56 -22.91 26.76
C GLY A 497 -2.68 -24.22 27.54
N PHE A 498 -3.90 -24.64 27.94
CA PHE A 498 -4.10 -25.91 28.56
C PHE A 498 -3.92 -27.09 27.58
N VAL A 499 -4.23 -26.86 26.31
CA VAL A 499 -4.30 -27.91 25.28
C VAL A 499 -3.20 -27.72 24.21
N ALA A 500 -2.89 -26.47 23.85
CA ALA A 500 -1.91 -26.10 22.85
C ALA A 500 -0.91 -25.07 23.42
N PRO A 501 -0.03 -25.44 24.36
CA PRO A 501 0.92 -24.50 24.98
C PRO A 501 1.82 -23.81 23.95
N ASN A 502 2.24 -24.53 22.90
CA ASN A 502 3.08 -23.98 21.83
C ASN A 502 2.40 -22.76 21.14
N ARG A 503 1.06 -22.72 21.09
CA ARG A 503 0.33 -21.57 20.52
C ARG A 503 0.61 -20.29 21.31
N VAL A 504 0.68 -20.40 22.63
CA VAL A 504 0.90 -19.28 23.53
C VAL A 504 2.39 -18.95 23.67
N GLU A 505 3.24 -19.97 23.74
CA GLU A 505 4.69 -19.80 23.99
C GLU A 505 5.46 -19.37 22.72
N GLN A 506 5.09 -19.89 21.55
CA GLN A 506 5.82 -19.75 20.30
C GLN A 506 5.01 -19.06 19.17
N GLY A 507 3.72 -18.85 19.40
CA GLY A 507 2.82 -18.16 18.45
C GLY A 507 2.20 -19.08 17.39
N MET A 508 1.29 -18.51 16.61
CA MET A 508 0.51 -19.25 15.61
C MET A 508 1.36 -19.81 14.47
N ASP A 509 2.43 -19.14 14.10
CA ASP A 509 3.31 -19.54 13.00
C ASP A 509 3.96 -20.92 13.28
N THR A 510 4.45 -21.13 14.50
CA THR A 510 5.06 -22.42 14.89
C THR A 510 4.01 -23.52 14.91
N VAL A 511 2.83 -23.25 15.47
CA VAL A 511 1.74 -24.25 15.51
C VAL A 511 1.30 -24.65 14.10
N THR A 512 1.20 -23.69 13.16
CA THR A 512 0.85 -24.00 11.76
C THR A 512 1.95 -24.79 11.05
N GLN A 513 3.22 -24.57 11.39
CA GLN A 513 4.33 -25.34 10.85
C GLN A 513 4.37 -26.77 11.42
N ASP A 514 4.20 -26.94 12.72
CA ASP A 514 4.24 -28.24 13.40
C ASP A 514 3.03 -29.12 13.04
N ALA A 515 1.83 -28.56 13.07
CA ALA A 515 0.60 -29.28 12.73
C ALA A 515 0.41 -29.46 11.21
N GLY A 516 1.04 -28.62 10.39
CA GLY A 516 0.98 -28.68 8.94
C GLY A 516 -0.44 -28.63 8.38
N ALA A 517 -0.69 -29.45 7.36
CA ALA A 517 -1.99 -29.51 6.68
C ALA A 517 -3.14 -29.94 7.62
N LYS A 518 -2.87 -30.71 8.66
CA LYS A 518 -3.91 -31.19 9.61
C LYS A 518 -4.64 -30.05 10.32
N MET A 519 -4.01 -28.89 10.46
CA MET A 519 -4.63 -27.71 11.04
C MET A 519 -5.72 -27.10 10.15
N PHE A 520 -5.58 -27.25 8.84
CA PHE A 520 -6.50 -26.71 7.83
C PHE A 520 -7.59 -27.69 7.39
N GLY A 521 -7.58 -28.91 7.92
CA GLY A 521 -8.53 -29.96 7.61
C GLY A 521 -7.88 -31.28 7.21
N GLU A 522 -8.69 -32.32 7.02
CA GLU A 522 -8.21 -33.64 6.64
C GLU A 522 -8.16 -33.82 5.10
N GLY A 523 -7.22 -34.64 4.61
CA GLY A 523 -7.11 -35.01 3.22
C GLY A 523 -6.50 -33.95 2.29
N VAL A 524 -6.82 -34.08 0.98
CA VAL A 524 -6.23 -33.23 -0.11
C VAL A 524 -6.61 -31.77 0.04
N ALA A 525 -7.82 -31.46 0.48
CA ALA A 525 -8.28 -30.09 0.66
C ALA A 525 -7.46 -29.35 1.73
N GLY A 526 -7.13 -29.99 2.85
CA GLY A 526 -6.26 -29.44 3.89
C GLY A 526 -4.84 -29.21 3.38
N GLN A 527 -4.31 -30.10 2.57
CA GLN A 527 -2.97 -29.91 1.96
C GLN A 527 -2.92 -28.73 0.99
N ILE A 528 -3.92 -28.57 0.13
CA ILE A 528 -4.00 -27.43 -0.81
C ILE A 528 -4.09 -26.10 -0.04
N SER A 529 -4.96 -26.04 0.98
CA SER A 529 -5.12 -24.85 1.79
C SER A 529 -3.82 -24.47 2.51
N TYR A 530 -3.11 -25.45 3.06
CA TYR A 530 -1.81 -25.25 3.72
C TYR A 530 -0.73 -24.75 2.75
N GLN A 531 -0.62 -25.34 1.55
CA GLN A 531 0.34 -24.88 0.53
C GLN A 531 0.06 -23.44 0.07
N GLN A 532 -1.21 -23.10 -0.16
CA GLN A 532 -1.62 -21.74 -0.50
C GLN A 532 -1.27 -20.76 0.62
N PHE A 533 -1.53 -21.15 1.87
CA PHE A 533 -1.21 -20.36 3.05
C PHE A 533 0.31 -20.07 3.13
N GLN A 534 1.17 -21.09 3.00
CA GLN A 534 2.63 -20.92 3.05
C GLN A 534 3.16 -20.03 1.94
N MET A 535 2.71 -20.23 0.70
CA MET A 535 3.14 -19.41 -0.44
C MET A 535 2.74 -17.94 -0.28
N LEU A 536 1.51 -17.68 0.15
CA LEU A 536 1.02 -16.33 0.42
C LEU A 536 1.77 -15.69 1.57
N GLN A 537 2.07 -16.43 2.62
CA GLN A 537 2.81 -15.94 3.78
C GLN A 537 4.21 -15.46 3.40
N GLN A 538 4.97 -16.23 2.62
CA GLN A 538 6.31 -15.85 2.17
C GLN A 538 6.30 -14.60 1.29
N ALA A 539 5.39 -14.55 0.30
CA ALA A 539 5.24 -13.40 -0.58
C ALA A 539 4.85 -12.12 0.20
N ARG A 540 3.91 -12.25 1.14
CA ARG A 540 3.47 -11.14 1.98
C ARG A 540 4.56 -10.63 2.91
N ARG A 541 5.36 -11.50 3.53
CA ARG A 541 6.46 -11.07 4.41
C ARG A 541 7.44 -10.12 3.70
N LEU A 542 7.80 -10.42 2.43
CA LEU A 542 8.67 -9.55 1.64
C LEU A 542 7.99 -8.20 1.32
N PHE A 543 6.73 -8.26 0.92
CA PHE A 543 5.96 -7.07 0.60
C PHE A 543 5.72 -6.18 1.83
N ASP A 544 5.36 -6.77 2.96
CA ASP A 544 5.11 -6.05 4.22
C ASP A 544 6.37 -5.37 4.74
N GLN A 545 7.53 -6.02 4.58
CA GLN A 545 8.81 -5.40 4.92
C GLN A 545 9.11 -4.18 4.05
N ALA A 546 8.95 -4.31 2.73
CA ALA A 546 9.12 -3.19 1.80
C ALA A 546 8.12 -2.06 2.10
N SER A 547 6.86 -2.42 2.38
CA SER A 547 5.81 -1.48 2.77
C SER A 547 6.10 -0.77 4.09
N TYR A 548 6.71 -1.46 5.06
CA TYR A 548 7.14 -0.86 6.31
C TYR A 548 8.22 0.21 6.09
N TYR A 549 9.30 -0.12 5.37
CA TYR A 549 10.34 0.87 5.07
C TYR A 549 9.77 2.05 4.28
N TRP A 550 8.88 1.77 3.33
CA TRP A 550 8.16 2.81 2.61
C TRP A 550 7.40 3.74 3.56
N GLN A 551 6.61 3.15 4.46
CA GLN A 551 5.80 3.90 5.40
C GLN A 551 6.65 4.66 6.42
N ARG A 552 7.71 4.03 6.94
CA ARG A 552 8.61 4.63 7.92
C ARG A 552 9.46 5.74 7.32
N ASP A 553 10.09 5.48 6.18
CA ASP A 553 11.17 6.32 5.66
C ASP A 553 10.70 7.28 4.55
N VAL A 554 9.55 7.01 3.91
CA VAL A 554 8.98 7.86 2.85
C VAL A 554 7.73 8.59 3.32
N VAL A 555 6.67 7.88 3.71
CA VAL A 555 5.41 8.51 4.13
C VAL A 555 5.55 9.18 5.50
N GLY A 556 6.20 8.51 6.45
CA GLY A 556 6.48 9.01 7.81
C GLY A 556 7.71 9.93 7.89
N TYR A 557 8.23 10.40 6.74
CA TYR A 557 9.30 11.40 6.72
C TYR A 557 8.71 12.79 7.00
N ASP A 558 8.45 13.05 8.29
CA ASP A 558 7.87 14.29 8.80
C ASP A 558 8.93 15.39 9.07
N GLN A 559 8.46 16.53 9.58
CA GLN A 559 9.33 17.68 9.90
C GLN A 559 10.39 17.33 10.95
N ASP A 560 10.06 16.51 11.94
CA ASP A 560 10.98 16.17 13.03
C ASP A 560 12.08 15.21 12.53
N ARG A 561 11.74 14.24 11.69
CA ARG A 561 12.74 13.38 11.02
C ARG A 561 13.60 14.17 10.05
N GLN A 562 13.02 15.07 9.28
CA GLN A 562 13.76 15.95 8.38
C GLN A 562 14.80 16.78 9.14
N ARG A 563 14.42 17.36 10.31
CA ARG A 563 15.32 18.14 11.19
C ARG A 563 16.38 17.28 11.86
N SER A 564 16.03 16.10 12.33
CA SER A 564 16.95 15.23 13.06
C SER A 564 17.97 14.50 12.16
N SER A 565 17.71 14.34 10.87
CA SER A 565 18.57 13.65 9.93
C SER A 565 19.48 14.58 9.14
N LEU A 566 18.99 15.07 7.99
CA LEU A 566 19.77 15.86 7.04
C LEU A 566 20.10 17.27 7.54
N PHE A 567 19.14 17.90 8.23
CA PHE A 567 19.32 19.30 8.64
C PHE A 567 20.26 19.44 9.82
N LYS A 568 20.29 18.46 10.73
CA LYS A 568 21.30 18.40 11.78
C LYS A 568 22.71 18.26 11.18
N TRP A 569 22.87 17.45 10.15
CA TRP A 569 24.17 17.27 9.46
C TRP A 569 24.58 18.51 8.68
N LEU A 570 23.64 19.22 8.04
CA LEU A 570 23.89 20.47 7.30
C LEU A 570 23.82 21.73 8.17
N ASN A 571 23.56 21.59 9.50
CA ASN A 571 23.37 22.70 10.44
C ASN A 571 22.28 23.70 10.02
N ILE A 572 21.18 23.20 9.44
CA ILE A 572 20.05 24.01 8.98
C ILE A 572 19.07 24.18 10.15
N GLN A 573 18.87 25.43 10.59
CA GLN A 573 18.03 25.76 11.73
C GLN A 573 16.72 26.46 11.36
N SER A 574 16.64 27.08 10.17
CA SER A 574 15.47 27.85 9.74
C SER A 574 14.88 27.35 8.44
N VAL A 575 13.56 27.57 8.26
CA VAL A 575 12.85 27.25 6.99
C VAL A 575 13.45 28.02 5.81
N TYR A 576 13.93 29.23 6.03
CA TYR A 576 14.60 30.03 5.00
C TYR A 576 15.89 29.36 4.49
N GLN A 577 16.75 28.87 5.41
CA GLN A 577 17.97 28.15 5.04
C GLN A 577 17.63 26.86 4.28
N GLN A 578 16.56 26.17 4.67
CA GLN A 578 16.05 24.96 4.02
C GLN A 578 15.66 25.22 2.56
N VAL A 579 14.86 26.28 2.32
CA VAL A 579 14.46 26.70 0.97
C VAL A 579 15.68 27.14 0.15
N MET A 580 16.62 27.85 0.76
CA MET A 580 17.87 28.26 0.08
C MET A 580 18.72 27.04 -0.36
N VAL A 581 18.92 26.07 0.53
CA VAL A 581 19.68 24.84 0.22
C VAL A 581 18.98 24.05 -0.88
N MET A 582 17.66 23.92 -0.81
CA MET A 582 16.85 23.29 -1.87
C MET A 582 17.07 24.00 -3.22
N PHE A 583 16.97 25.34 -3.24
CA PHE A 583 17.14 26.13 -4.45
C PHE A 583 18.56 25.99 -5.03
N VAL A 584 19.58 26.11 -4.18
CA VAL A 584 20.99 25.95 -4.60
C VAL A 584 21.26 24.56 -5.16
N THR A 585 20.75 23.51 -4.49
CA THR A 585 20.90 22.14 -4.97
C THR A 585 20.19 21.92 -6.29
N LEU A 586 18.98 22.43 -6.44
CA LEU A 586 18.21 22.37 -7.68
C LEU A 586 18.93 23.08 -8.84
N VAL A 587 19.38 24.30 -8.62
CA VAL A 587 20.14 25.08 -9.63
C VAL A 587 21.43 24.37 -10.00
N SER A 588 22.15 23.82 -9.02
CA SER A 588 23.40 23.06 -9.27
C SER A 588 23.15 21.82 -10.14
N VAL A 589 22.10 21.05 -9.87
CA VAL A 589 21.75 19.87 -10.69
C VAL A 589 21.31 20.27 -12.09
N LEU A 590 20.50 21.32 -12.22
CA LEU A 590 20.11 21.84 -13.54
C LEU A 590 21.32 22.38 -14.33
N ALA A 591 22.25 23.06 -13.67
CA ALA A 591 23.49 23.54 -14.27
C ALA A 591 24.37 22.36 -14.72
N LEU A 592 24.55 21.34 -13.92
CA LEU A 592 25.27 20.11 -14.27
C LEU A 592 24.63 19.37 -15.44
N LEU A 593 23.31 19.24 -15.44
CA LEU A 593 22.56 18.68 -16.59
C LEU A 593 22.72 19.54 -17.86
N GLY A 594 22.64 20.86 -17.72
CA GLY A 594 22.85 21.80 -18.81
C GLY A 594 24.27 21.70 -19.38
N LEU A 595 25.29 21.65 -18.52
CA LEU A 595 26.69 21.43 -18.89
C LEU A 595 26.92 20.10 -19.58
N TRP A 596 26.31 19.02 -19.05
CA TRP A 596 26.38 17.69 -19.65
C TRP A 596 25.74 17.64 -21.04
N LEU A 597 24.54 18.23 -21.19
CA LEU A 597 23.85 18.33 -22.48
C LEU A 597 24.66 19.21 -23.48
N TRP A 598 25.21 20.34 -23.03
CA TRP A 598 26.07 21.19 -23.83
C TRP A 598 27.34 20.46 -24.25
N TRP A 599 28.00 19.74 -23.33
CA TRP A 599 29.18 18.93 -23.63
C TRP A 599 28.86 17.79 -24.61
N ARG A 600 27.71 17.17 -24.45
CA ARG A 600 27.20 16.14 -25.35
C ARG A 600 26.88 16.73 -26.74
N ARG A 601 26.25 17.90 -26.81
CA ARG A 601 26.03 18.62 -28.09
C ARG A 601 27.36 18.99 -28.79
N ARG A 602 28.37 19.39 -28.05
CA ARG A 602 29.72 19.68 -28.63
C ARG A 602 30.37 18.43 -29.25
N ARG A 603 30.07 17.22 -28.78
CA ARG A 603 30.56 15.99 -29.41
C ARG A 603 29.79 15.56 -30.65
N VAL A 604 28.66 16.17 -30.98
CA VAL A 604 27.79 15.88 -32.13
C VAL A 604 27.86 16.99 -33.17
N TRP A 605 29.03 17.67 -33.32
CA TRP A 605 29.33 18.22 -34.62
C TRP A 605 29.56 17.03 -35.53
N ASP A 606 28.65 16.86 -36.50
CA ASP A 606 28.79 15.81 -37.49
C ASP A 606 30.22 15.90 -38.07
N ARG A 607 30.94 14.80 -37.99
CA ARG A 607 32.36 14.77 -38.34
C ARG A 607 32.64 15.32 -39.77
N HIS A 608 31.61 15.23 -40.63
CA HIS A 608 31.66 15.78 -41.99
C HIS A 608 31.57 17.33 -41.99
N ASP A 609 30.75 17.94 -41.16
CA ASP A 609 30.68 19.40 -41.03
C ASP A 609 31.98 19.99 -40.44
N TRP A 610 32.56 19.28 -39.46
CA TRP A 610 33.86 19.62 -38.89
C TRP A 610 34.99 19.58 -39.92
N ILE A 611 35.00 18.59 -40.83
CA ILE A 611 35.96 18.51 -41.96
C ILE A 611 35.82 19.74 -42.88
N MET A 612 34.56 20.16 -43.16
CA MET A 612 34.32 21.35 -43.99
C MET A 612 34.76 22.63 -43.29
N VAL A 613 34.58 22.78 -41.99
CA VAL A 613 35.09 23.91 -41.19
C VAL A 613 36.62 23.93 -41.20
N GLN A 614 37.28 22.78 -41.04
CA GLN A 614 38.75 22.71 -41.15
C GLN A 614 39.26 23.09 -42.55
N LEU A 615 38.57 22.64 -43.60
CA LEU A 615 38.90 23.03 -44.97
C LEU A 615 38.76 24.56 -45.15
N SER A 616 37.65 25.12 -44.69
CA SER A 616 37.40 26.56 -44.71
C SER A 616 38.52 27.35 -43.99
N ASN A 617 38.87 26.95 -42.77
CA ASN A 617 39.92 27.60 -41.99
C ASN A 617 41.32 27.48 -42.63
N ARG A 618 41.61 26.36 -43.29
CA ARG A 618 42.84 26.14 -44.00
C ARG A 618 42.94 27.03 -45.22
N LEU A 619 41.85 27.21 -45.99
CA LEU A 619 41.78 28.06 -47.14
C LEU A 619 41.83 29.55 -46.75
N ALA A 620 41.15 29.92 -45.67
CA ALA A 620 41.20 31.27 -45.10
C ALA A 620 42.59 31.74 -44.70
N LYS A 621 43.47 30.84 -44.26
CA LYS A 621 44.87 31.12 -43.94
C LYS A 621 45.70 31.54 -45.20
N LYS A 622 45.24 31.14 -46.40
CA LYS A 622 45.90 31.49 -47.66
C LYS A 622 45.30 32.75 -48.31
N ASP A 623 43.98 32.88 -48.27
CA ASP A 623 43.19 34.00 -48.71
C ASP A 623 41.86 34.02 -48.03
N GLN A 624 41.55 35.11 -47.31
CA GLN A 624 40.35 35.23 -46.50
C GLN A 624 39.03 35.20 -47.33
N THR A 625 39.11 35.55 -48.63
CA THR A 625 38.00 35.54 -49.60
C THR A 625 37.57 34.09 -49.93
N LEU A 626 38.40 33.08 -49.66
CA LEU A 626 38.15 31.66 -49.91
C LEU A 626 37.44 31.01 -48.73
N ALA A 627 37.35 31.67 -47.58
CA ALA A 627 36.61 31.18 -46.44
C ALA A 627 35.12 31.04 -46.76
N ARG A 628 34.45 30.13 -46.09
CA ARG A 628 33.00 30.03 -46.12
C ARG A 628 32.40 31.20 -45.32
N GLN A 629 31.44 31.91 -45.90
CA GLN A 629 30.73 33.00 -45.23
C GLN A 629 29.69 32.44 -44.25
N ASP A 630 29.35 33.17 -43.19
CA ASP A 630 28.45 32.67 -42.11
C ASP A 630 27.04 32.26 -42.58
N SER A 631 26.52 32.89 -43.65
CA SER A 631 25.23 32.55 -44.26
C SER A 631 25.33 31.59 -45.46
N GLU A 632 26.52 31.17 -45.85
CA GLU A 632 26.74 30.38 -47.06
C GLU A 632 26.64 28.88 -46.78
N GLY A 633 25.78 28.19 -47.51
CA GLY A 633 25.68 26.71 -47.43
C GLY A 633 26.96 26.02 -47.94
N VAL A 634 27.35 24.87 -47.35
CA VAL A 634 28.57 24.14 -47.69
C VAL A 634 28.66 23.84 -49.19
N LEU A 635 27.57 23.41 -49.81
CA LEU A 635 27.55 23.11 -51.25
C LEU A 635 27.71 24.35 -52.12
N ALA A 636 27.06 25.47 -51.76
CA ALA A 636 27.23 26.76 -52.45
C ALA A 636 28.67 27.28 -52.34
N TRP A 637 29.27 27.14 -51.15
CA TRP A 637 30.66 27.46 -50.93
C TRP A 637 31.63 26.64 -51.81
N LEU A 638 31.43 25.30 -51.88
CA LEU A 638 32.25 24.44 -52.73
C LEU A 638 32.08 24.76 -54.21
N THR A 639 30.91 25.15 -54.68
CA THR A 639 30.67 25.61 -56.04
C THR A 639 31.41 26.95 -56.31
N ARG A 640 31.43 27.91 -55.37
CA ARG A 640 32.17 29.14 -55.46
C ARG A 640 33.70 28.96 -55.50
N LEU A 641 34.19 27.88 -54.84
CA LEU A 641 35.61 27.52 -54.83
C LEU A 641 36.07 26.80 -56.09
N GLU A 642 35.20 26.14 -56.84
CA GLU A 642 35.52 25.32 -58.01
C GLU A 642 36.42 26.04 -59.05
N PRO A 643 36.19 27.32 -59.48
CA PRO A 643 37.04 27.98 -60.43
C PRO A 643 38.43 28.36 -59.89
N LYS A 644 38.61 28.41 -58.57
CA LYS A 644 39.83 28.86 -57.89
C LYS A 644 40.72 27.66 -57.45
N VAL A 645 40.29 26.42 -57.66
CA VAL A 645 41.04 25.24 -57.32
C VAL A 645 41.72 24.60 -58.52
N THR A 646 42.92 24.01 -58.33
CA THR A 646 43.72 23.39 -59.40
C THR A 646 43.02 22.15 -59.92
N ASP A 647 42.44 21.32 -59.08
CA ASP A 647 41.74 20.12 -59.45
C ASP A 647 40.20 20.27 -59.23
N LYS A 648 39.51 20.57 -60.35
CA LYS A 648 38.08 20.74 -60.37
C LYS A 648 37.33 19.40 -60.05
N ALA A 649 37.89 18.27 -60.49
CA ALA A 649 37.28 16.96 -60.26
C ALA A 649 37.29 16.61 -58.77
N ALA A 650 38.34 16.96 -58.02
CA ALA A 650 38.43 16.72 -56.60
C ALA A 650 37.37 17.51 -55.79
N ILE A 651 37.09 18.77 -56.16
CA ILE A 651 36.08 19.58 -55.44
C ILE A 651 34.65 19.12 -55.77
N GLN A 652 34.40 18.68 -57.02
CA GLN A 652 33.12 18.12 -57.43
C GLN A 652 32.87 16.77 -56.71
N ALA A 653 33.88 15.90 -56.61
CA ALA A 653 33.82 14.63 -55.86
C ALA A 653 33.59 14.92 -54.37
N LEU A 654 34.22 15.94 -53.78
CA LEU A 654 34.03 16.39 -52.41
C LEU A 654 32.57 16.84 -52.14
N ALA A 655 32.02 17.65 -53.08
CA ALA A 655 30.64 18.13 -53.00
C ALA A 655 29.63 17.02 -53.15
N ALA A 656 29.85 16.07 -54.06
CA ALA A 656 29.00 14.89 -54.24
C ALA A 656 29.00 13.98 -53.01
N LEU A 657 30.18 13.71 -52.44
CA LEU A 657 30.33 12.88 -51.26
C LEU A 657 29.74 13.54 -50.00
N TYR A 658 29.92 14.88 -49.86
CA TYR A 658 29.29 15.66 -48.79
C TYR A 658 27.76 15.61 -48.92
N ARG A 659 27.20 15.77 -50.14
CA ARG A 659 25.75 15.66 -50.40
C ARG A 659 25.23 14.28 -50.05
N GLN A 660 25.94 13.21 -50.40
CA GLN A 660 25.58 11.84 -50.08
C GLN A 660 25.53 11.59 -48.58
N ILE A 661 26.56 12.04 -47.83
CA ILE A 661 26.64 11.86 -46.37
C ILE A 661 25.56 12.67 -45.63
N ARG A 662 25.25 13.89 -46.11
CA ARG A 662 24.36 14.84 -45.43
C ARG A 662 22.88 14.60 -45.72
N TYR A 663 22.51 14.20 -46.93
CA TYR A 663 21.14 14.21 -47.43
C TYR A 663 20.61 12.82 -47.88
N GLN A 664 21.48 11.84 -48.06
CA GLN A 664 21.08 10.44 -48.30
C GLN A 664 21.22 9.66 -47.00
N GLN A 665 20.38 8.62 -46.80
CA GLN A 665 20.21 7.90 -45.52
C GLN A 665 21.53 7.57 -44.81
N PRO A 666 21.58 7.71 -43.46
CA PRO A 666 22.78 7.46 -42.70
C PRO A 666 23.15 5.97 -42.79
N THR A 667 24.21 5.66 -43.50
CA THR A 667 24.85 4.35 -43.40
C THR A 667 25.82 4.39 -42.22
N ASP A 668 25.75 3.41 -41.33
CA ASP A 668 26.66 3.22 -40.18
C ASP A 668 28.14 3.02 -40.61
N ASN A 669 28.44 3.19 -41.88
CA ASN A 669 29.72 2.95 -42.47
C ASN A 669 30.64 4.20 -42.35
N LYS A 670 31.73 4.08 -41.58
CA LYS A 670 32.73 5.11 -41.37
C LYS A 670 33.62 5.36 -42.60
N GLN A 671 33.54 4.57 -43.68
CA GLN A 671 34.34 4.72 -44.88
C GLN A 671 34.09 6.05 -45.66
N PRO A 672 32.81 6.46 -45.91
CA PRO A 672 32.58 7.73 -46.65
C PRO A 672 33.16 8.95 -45.94
N ILE A 673 33.11 8.99 -44.60
CA ILE A 673 33.68 10.11 -43.83
C ILE A 673 35.21 10.15 -43.94
N ARG A 674 35.90 9.00 -43.96
CA ARG A 674 37.34 8.90 -44.17
C ARG A 674 37.74 9.35 -45.59
N GLN A 675 36.95 9.01 -46.61
CA GLN A 675 37.13 9.48 -47.96
C GLN A 675 36.93 10.99 -48.09
N LEU A 676 35.90 11.54 -47.40
CA LEU A 676 35.66 12.99 -47.37
C LEU A 676 36.85 13.73 -46.74
N ASP A 677 37.47 13.25 -45.69
CA ASP A 677 38.64 13.84 -45.04
C ASP A 677 39.87 13.78 -45.95
N LYS A 678 40.07 12.65 -46.64
CA LYS A 678 41.15 12.53 -47.60
C LYS A 678 40.99 13.53 -48.76
N LEU A 679 39.82 13.60 -49.38
CA LEU A 679 39.53 14.53 -50.48
C LEU A 679 39.64 15.98 -50.02
N ALA A 680 39.15 16.34 -48.82
CA ALA A 680 39.33 17.68 -48.29
C ALA A 680 40.81 18.06 -48.12
N LYS A 681 41.71 17.14 -47.81
CA LYS A 681 43.15 17.35 -47.66
C LYS A 681 43.88 17.54 -48.98
N THR A 682 43.42 16.95 -50.09
CA THR A 682 44.03 17.04 -51.41
C THR A 682 43.72 18.36 -52.15
N ILE A 683 42.71 19.12 -51.70
CA ILE A 683 42.34 20.37 -52.34
C ILE A 683 43.50 21.40 -52.28
N SER A 684 44.04 21.80 -53.47
CA SER A 684 45.06 22.80 -53.62
C SER A 684 44.58 23.94 -54.54
N LEU A 685 45.04 25.14 -54.27
CA LEU A 685 44.70 26.38 -55.06
C LEU A 685 45.57 26.50 -56.30
N LYS A 686 45.00 27.04 -57.36
CA LYS A 686 45.78 27.46 -58.52
C LYS A 686 46.84 28.46 -58.08
N LYS A 687 48.11 28.25 -58.48
CA LYS A 687 49.15 29.29 -58.36
C LYS A 687 48.79 30.38 -59.35
N HIS A 688 48.60 31.59 -58.83
CA HIS A 688 48.58 32.80 -59.72
C HIS A 688 49.94 33.08 -60.23
#